data_f3e9cd262e85c3f3d8a963e01686274e
#
_entry.id   f3e9cd262e85c3f3d8a963e01686274e
#
_cell.length_a   1.000
_cell.length_b   1.000
_cell.length_c   1.000
_cell.angle_alpha   90.00
_cell.angle_beta   90.00
_cell.angle_gamma   90.00
#
_symmetry.space_group_name_H-M   'P 1'
#
loop_
_entity.id
_entity.type
_entity.pdbx_description
1 polymer ?
#
loop_
_entity_poly.entity_id
_entity_poly.type
_entity_poly.pdbx_seq_one_letter_code
_entity_poly.pdbx_strand_id
1 'polypeptide(L)'
;MTSRRGRWPIVAALCIGMLLLPIISSGAVRAAWDTLGDTTPRLRFTNDTVPDRQADTADTLAQKHERMDGTTALIAAASSGRTGQQPLDVARSRSVTVVDNRMVQVVVESAGPRAEAIAAVRAVGGAVEAEYRNLVQALVAPSALEVLANRPAVAYVRQPARPHPEAVSGEGVAASGASVWHAAGTTGQNVKVGVIDSGFTGYSTRQAQGDLPASLTTVDFCNGDLTPADGEHGTAVAEVVYEMAPGIQLYLLCIGTDVQLGQAKDYAKANGISILVMSLSWYNTSRGDGSGSLSSPNAVVYDARSNGILWVNSAGNRAQQHYSAFFNDSDANLNHNYTPTDNGNTVFLTSGQRYCFFLRWDAWLTTDQDFDLIIAISASGTTVAQSATRQSGSQPPTESVCYTNTTGTSQNFAIVVRRFSANTNPFFDLFIIPGPNLEHQVADGSVTEPGSSPHAMAAAAICWQNDRREDYSSQGPTIDGRTKPDIAGQSVVSSATYGAFISCPPSANGQGGFNGTSAAAPHVGGAAALVKSANPSFTPAQIQAFLEGRATDLGPGGKDNLFGAGKLQLGEAPLPPVTCSPRPPVTLQTSINGGRQAVLVTVTGTNNRLLSLAFGSGSRTPVNALLDLPDGRIGLTGTPVWTADPGTTQTTFWVRRQSPGTVTVPFVATDRCGGWPTLVGAGPGVGGF
;
A
#
# COMPACT_ATOMS: atom_id res chain seq x y z
N MET A 1 -63.29 -2.87 -19.93
CA MET A 1 -64.07 -1.62 -19.81
C MET A 1 -63.12 -0.50 -19.38
N THR A 2 -62.99 0.47 -20.26
CA THR A 2 -62.65 1.90 -20.12
C THR A 2 -61.43 2.28 -19.29
N SER A 3 -60.32 2.64 -19.85
CA SER A 3 -59.85 3.82 -20.68
C SER A 3 -59.74 5.11 -19.86
N ARG A 4 -58.54 5.71 -19.84
CA ARG A 4 -58.06 7.02 -20.38
C ARG A 4 -56.76 7.44 -19.71
N ARG A 5 -55.74 7.53 -20.38
CA ARG A 5 -54.89 8.54 -21.11
C ARG A 5 -54.98 9.98 -20.57
N GLY A 6 -53.82 10.57 -20.25
CA GLY A 6 -53.60 11.97 -20.04
C GLY A 6 -52.12 12.38 -20.24
N ARG A 7 -51.88 13.24 -21.18
CA ARG A 7 -50.61 13.61 -21.85
C ARG A 7 -49.77 14.67 -21.10
N TRP A 8 -48.52 14.69 -21.46
CA TRP A 8 -47.50 15.73 -21.26
C TRP A 8 -47.91 17.15 -21.77
N PRO A 9 -47.19 18.22 -21.36
CA PRO A 9 -46.23 18.76 -22.30
C PRO A 9 -44.87 19.23 -21.70
N ILE A 10 -43.90 19.24 -22.61
CA ILE A 10 -42.56 19.81 -22.61
C ILE A 10 -42.64 21.34 -22.61
N VAL A 11 -41.78 22.02 -21.85
CA VAL A 11 -41.28 23.36 -22.19
C VAL A 11 -39.78 23.42 -21.87
N ALA A 12 -39.02 23.70 -22.91
CA ALA A 12 -37.61 24.05 -22.87
C ALA A 12 -37.43 25.55 -22.64
N ALA A 13 -36.45 25.94 -21.85
CA ALA A 13 -35.85 27.28 -21.94
C ALA A 13 -34.39 27.23 -21.54
N LEU A 14 -33.52 27.58 -22.49
CA LEU A 14 -32.11 27.93 -22.29
C LEU A 14 -32.03 29.25 -21.49
N CYS A 15 -31.06 29.31 -20.54
CA CYS A 15 -30.38 30.55 -20.23
C CYS A 15 -28.96 30.25 -19.75
N ILE A 16 -27.99 30.86 -20.42
CA ILE A 16 -26.56 30.93 -20.13
C ILE A 16 -26.35 31.82 -18.89
N GLY A 17 -25.56 31.40 -17.95
CA GLY A 17 -25.12 32.20 -16.83
C GLY A 17 -23.87 31.61 -16.18
N MET A 18 -22.70 32.17 -16.51
CA MET A 18 -21.46 32.01 -15.75
C MET A 18 -21.69 32.46 -14.31
N LEU A 19 -21.42 31.60 -13.34
CA LEU A 19 -21.21 32.02 -11.94
C LEU A 19 -20.25 31.09 -11.22
N LEU A 20 -19.23 31.69 -10.71
CA LEU A 20 -18.26 31.32 -9.68
C LEU A 20 -18.68 30.13 -8.76
N LEU A 21 -17.90 29.07 -8.78
CA LEU A 21 -17.95 27.99 -7.78
C LEU A 21 -17.39 28.53 -6.45
N PRO A 22 -18.12 28.47 -5.34
CA PRO A 22 -17.51 28.63 -4.04
C PRO A 22 -16.77 27.33 -3.66
N ILE A 23 -15.56 27.50 -3.16
CA ILE A 23 -14.79 26.48 -2.47
C ILE A 23 -15.62 26.02 -1.25
N ILE A 24 -16.23 24.85 -1.34
CA ILE A 24 -16.89 24.22 -0.19
C ILE A 24 -15.79 23.62 0.68
N SER A 25 -15.55 24.28 1.83
CA SER A 25 -14.66 23.77 2.87
C SER A 25 -15.17 22.42 3.35
N SER A 26 -14.23 21.51 3.65
CA SER A 26 -14.45 20.14 4.12
C SER A 26 -15.33 19.97 5.37
N GLY A 27 -15.81 21.06 5.96
CA GLY A 27 -16.72 21.06 7.08
C GLY A 27 -18.20 20.75 6.76
N ALA A 28 -18.63 20.92 5.51
CA ALA A 28 -20.05 20.77 5.15
C ALA A 28 -20.49 19.31 4.91
N VAL A 29 -19.55 18.39 4.63
CA VAL A 29 -19.86 16.96 4.42
C VAL A 29 -20.03 16.20 5.76
N ARG A 30 -19.46 16.70 6.85
CA ARG A 30 -19.56 16.07 8.18
C ARG A 30 -20.96 16.25 8.84
N ALA A 31 -21.71 17.26 8.52
CA ALA A 31 -23.01 17.53 9.15
C ALA A 31 -24.19 16.65 8.65
N ALA A 32 -24.00 15.88 7.58
CA ALA A 32 -25.06 15.07 7.00
C ALA A 32 -25.15 13.64 7.54
N TRP A 33 -24.18 13.18 8.34
CA TRP A 33 -24.14 11.81 8.89
C TRP A 33 -24.68 11.70 10.32
N ASP A 34 -24.89 12.81 11.02
CA ASP A 34 -25.36 12.82 12.41
C ASP A 34 -26.89 12.57 12.58
N THR A 35 -27.63 12.31 11.51
CA THR A 35 -29.10 12.18 11.55
C THR A 35 -29.65 10.77 11.38
N LEU A 36 -28.79 9.73 11.26
CA LEU A 36 -29.25 8.33 11.28
C LEU A 36 -29.03 7.78 12.70
N GLY A 37 -30.10 7.80 13.49
CA GLY A 37 -30.08 7.31 14.87
C GLY A 37 -29.72 5.82 14.95
N ASP A 38 -28.52 5.55 15.48
CA ASP A 38 -28.07 4.21 15.86
C ASP A 38 -28.76 3.82 17.19
N THR A 39 -29.52 2.72 17.17
CA THR A 39 -30.28 2.20 18.32
C THR A 39 -29.53 1.13 19.12
N THR A 40 -28.24 0.95 18.92
CA THR A 40 -27.43 0.04 19.73
C THR A 40 -27.23 0.62 21.14
N PRO A 41 -27.29 -0.17 22.22
CA PRO A 41 -27.03 0.32 23.57
C PRO A 41 -25.55 0.65 23.69
N ARG A 42 -25.20 1.93 23.65
CA ARG A 42 -23.84 2.43 23.88
C ARG A 42 -23.58 2.47 25.38
N LEU A 43 -22.55 1.79 25.84
CA LEU A 43 -22.01 2.01 27.18
C LEU A 43 -21.37 3.40 27.18
N ARG A 44 -21.93 4.32 27.95
CA ARG A 44 -21.39 5.68 28.09
C ARG A 44 -20.34 5.69 29.19
N PHE A 45 -19.18 6.21 28.86
CA PHE A 45 -18.22 6.64 29.85
C PHE A 45 -18.77 7.94 30.46
N THR A 46 -19.26 7.89 31.70
CA THR A 46 -19.72 9.10 32.39
C THR A 46 -18.53 9.84 32.98
N ASN A 47 -18.62 11.16 33.08
CA ASN A 47 -17.56 12.01 33.66
C ASN A 47 -17.09 11.56 35.06
N ASP A 48 -17.89 10.77 35.76
CA ASP A 48 -17.58 10.25 37.10
C ASP A 48 -16.54 9.13 37.12
N THR A 49 -16.21 8.54 35.94
CA THR A 49 -15.29 7.39 35.84
C THR A 49 -13.94 7.73 35.18
N VAL A 50 -13.81 8.88 34.49
CA VAL A 50 -12.52 9.39 34.05
C VAL A 50 -11.90 10.17 35.21
N PRO A 51 -10.67 9.88 35.62
CA PRO A 51 -10.07 10.57 36.78
C PRO A 51 -10.03 12.08 36.52
N ASP A 52 -10.80 12.84 37.29
CA ASP A 52 -10.66 14.30 37.37
C ASP A 52 -9.25 14.60 37.90
N ARG A 53 -8.50 15.46 37.22
CA ARG A 53 -7.13 15.89 37.52
C ARG A 53 -6.43 15.05 38.61
N GLN A 54 -6.09 13.78 38.28
CA GLN A 54 -5.18 13.04 39.14
C GLN A 54 -3.85 13.83 39.19
N ALA A 55 -3.35 14.11 40.40
CA ALA A 55 -1.98 14.58 40.57
C ALA A 55 -1.05 13.60 39.83
N ASP A 56 -0.14 14.12 39.01
CA ASP A 56 0.77 13.29 38.21
C ASP A 56 1.45 12.27 39.14
N THR A 57 1.34 11.00 38.77
CA THR A 57 1.97 9.93 39.54
C THR A 57 3.49 10.05 39.42
N ALA A 58 4.22 9.43 40.35
CA ALA A 58 5.67 9.35 40.26
C ALA A 58 6.13 8.73 38.92
N ASP A 59 5.37 7.76 38.40
CA ASP A 59 5.63 7.13 37.11
C ASP A 59 5.36 8.09 35.94
N THR A 60 4.34 8.93 36.00
CA THR A 60 4.06 9.96 34.99
C THR A 60 5.19 10.98 34.93
N LEU A 61 5.60 11.49 36.07
CA LEU A 61 6.72 12.45 36.16
C LEU A 61 8.05 11.80 35.74
N ALA A 62 8.27 10.54 36.08
CA ALA A 62 9.47 9.79 35.67
C ALA A 62 9.61 9.61 34.16
N GLN A 63 8.51 9.63 33.39
CA GLN A 63 8.50 9.55 31.93
C GLN A 63 8.85 10.90 31.25
N LYS A 64 8.76 12.03 31.94
CA LYS A 64 9.00 13.36 31.41
C LYS A 64 10.50 13.74 31.40
N HIS A 65 11.30 13.05 30.55
CA HIS A 65 12.73 13.30 30.40
C HIS A 65 13.04 14.05 29.10
N GLU A 66 13.98 15.02 29.15
CA GLU A 66 14.25 15.93 28.01
C GLU A 66 14.92 15.24 26.81
N ARG A 67 15.65 14.13 27.03
CA ARG A 67 16.42 13.42 26.01
C ARG A 67 16.14 11.91 25.95
N MET A 68 15.01 11.48 26.49
CA MET A 68 14.55 10.08 26.39
C MET A 68 13.06 10.02 26.15
N ASP A 69 12.59 9.02 25.41
CA ASP A 69 11.16 8.71 25.37
C ASP A 69 10.65 8.23 26.73
N GLY A 70 9.34 8.31 26.95
CA GLY A 70 8.74 7.99 28.24
C GLY A 70 9.06 6.58 28.72
N THR A 71 9.15 5.60 27.85
CA THR A 71 9.50 4.21 28.20
C THR A 71 10.97 4.11 28.64
N THR A 72 11.89 4.67 27.87
CA THR A 72 13.33 4.67 28.21
C THR A 72 13.60 5.45 29.47
N ALA A 73 12.93 6.60 29.67
CA ALA A 73 13.03 7.39 30.88
C ALA A 73 12.51 6.65 32.12
N LEU A 74 11.39 5.93 32.01
CA LEU A 74 10.83 5.12 33.07
C LEU A 74 11.78 3.97 33.48
N ILE A 75 12.41 3.30 32.51
CA ILE A 75 13.43 2.24 32.78
C ILE A 75 14.63 2.85 33.54
N ALA A 76 15.11 4.01 33.11
CA ALA A 76 16.20 4.72 33.77
C ALA A 76 15.82 5.14 35.20
N ALA A 77 14.62 5.67 35.41
CA ALA A 77 14.07 6.06 36.70
C ALA A 77 13.91 4.84 37.64
N ALA A 78 13.44 3.72 37.14
CA ALA A 78 13.35 2.47 37.88
C ALA A 78 14.75 1.98 38.30
N SER A 79 15.74 2.10 37.42
CA SER A 79 17.12 1.72 37.72
C SER A 79 17.78 2.58 38.81
N SER A 80 17.36 3.84 38.96
CA SER A 80 17.83 4.77 40.00
C SER A 80 16.97 4.75 41.28
N GLY A 81 15.99 3.81 41.36
CA GLY A 81 15.11 3.69 42.53
C GLY A 81 14.07 4.81 42.68
N ARG A 82 13.88 5.65 41.64
CA ARG A 82 12.87 6.74 41.64
C ARG A 82 11.44 6.20 41.48
N THR A 83 11.29 4.98 41.01
CA THR A 83 10.02 4.25 40.99
C THR A 83 10.14 2.99 41.85
N GLY A 84 9.04 2.44 42.32
CA GLY A 84 9.05 1.19 43.08
C GLY A 84 9.24 -0.08 42.23
N GLN A 85 9.55 0.06 40.94
CA GLN A 85 9.56 -1.01 39.95
C GLN A 85 10.99 -1.52 39.65
N GLN A 86 11.10 -2.77 39.18
CA GLN A 86 12.35 -3.28 38.67
C GLN A 86 12.59 -2.88 37.21
N PRO A 87 13.76 -2.35 36.84
CA PRO A 87 13.98 -1.75 35.53
C PRO A 87 13.78 -2.74 34.37
N LEU A 88 14.16 -3.99 34.53
CA LEU A 88 13.98 -5.01 33.47
C LEU A 88 12.53 -5.49 33.36
N ASP A 89 11.75 -5.44 34.44
CA ASP A 89 10.33 -5.76 34.39
C ASP A 89 9.55 -4.63 33.70
N VAL A 90 9.93 -3.38 33.96
CA VAL A 90 9.45 -2.22 33.18
C VAL A 90 9.77 -2.40 31.69
N ALA A 91 11.01 -2.73 31.35
CA ALA A 91 11.42 -2.95 29.98
C ALA A 91 10.57 -4.05 29.29
N ARG A 92 10.39 -5.20 29.93
CA ARG A 92 9.58 -6.31 29.41
C ARG A 92 8.11 -5.92 29.25
N SER A 93 7.50 -5.27 30.24
CA SER A 93 6.10 -4.84 30.19
C SER A 93 5.83 -3.82 29.07
N ARG A 94 6.85 -3.08 28.67
CA ARG A 94 6.81 -2.07 27.61
C ARG A 94 7.39 -2.56 26.27
N SER A 95 7.71 -3.87 26.16
CA SER A 95 8.26 -4.53 24.97
C SER A 95 9.62 -4.01 24.49
N VAL A 96 10.38 -3.49 25.38
CA VAL A 96 11.79 -3.24 25.12
C VAL A 96 12.54 -4.58 25.19
N THR A 97 13.32 -4.87 24.15
CA THR A 97 14.13 -6.09 24.10
C THR A 97 15.14 -6.09 25.24
N VAL A 98 15.15 -7.19 26.02
CA VAL A 98 16.11 -7.42 27.11
C VAL A 98 17.05 -8.54 26.71
N VAL A 99 18.35 -8.28 26.70
CA VAL A 99 19.39 -9.22 26.34
C VAL A 99 20.21 -9.60 27.59
N ASP A 100 20.60 -10.87 27.73
CA ASP A 100 21.37 -11.44 28.84
C ASP A 100 20.78 -11.11 30.22
N ASN A 101 19.50 -10.84 30.31
CA ASN A 101 18.80 -10.44 31.54
C ASN A 101 19.46 -9.23 32.28
N ARG A 102 20.09 -8.32 31.52
CA ARG A 102 20.82 -7.16 32.06
C ARG A 102 20.87 -5.94 31.15
N MET A 103 20.69 -6.09 29.85
CA MET A 103 20.81 -5.03 28.85
C MET A 103 19.47 -4.79 28.19
N VAL A 104 19.18 -3.54 27.86
CA VAL A 104 18.00 -3.12 27.09
C VAL A 104 18.41 -2.59 25.73
N GLN A 105 17.64 -2.90 24.71
CA GLN A 105 17.87 -2.42 23.35
C GLN A 105 17.28 -1.01 23.20
N VAL A 106 18.10 -0.08 22.73
CA VAL A 106 17.71 1.32 22.47
C VAL A 106 18.25 1.80 21.14
N VAL A 107 17.64 2.86 20.61
CA VAL A 107 18.18 3.66 19.51
C VAL A 107 18.68 4.99 20.09
N VAL A 108 19.93 5.29 19.83
CA VAL A 108 20.60 6.54 20.17
C VAL A 108 20.66 7.42 18.94
N GLU A 109 20.07 8.59 19.02
CA GLU A 109 20.15 9.60 17.96
C GLU A 109 21.34 10.52 18.22
N SER A 110 22.22 10.65 17.24
CA SER A 110 23.43 11.48 17.37
C SER A 110 23.10 12.96 17.22
N ALA A 111 23.67 13.79 18.11
CA ALA A 111 23.60 15.26 18.01
C ALA A 111 24.55 15.84 16.94
N GLY A 112 25.52 15.06 16.52
CA GLY A 112 26.56 15.44 15.57
C GLY A 112 27.04 14.24 14.76
N PRO A 113 28.37 14.09 14.52
CA PRO A 113 28.89 12.91 13.83
C PRO A 113 28.54 11.61 14.56
N ARG A 114 27.96 10.65 13.82
CA ARG A 114 27.53 9.34 14.38
C ARG A 114 28.64 8.62 15.17
N ALA A 115 29.89 8.75 14.73
CA ALA A 115 31.04 8.15 15.42
C ALA A 115 31.16 8.61 16.90
N GLU A 116 30.75 9.82 17.21
CA GLU A 116 30.75 10.34 18.59
C GLU A 116 29.65 9.70 19.44
N ALA A 117 28.45 9.47 18.88
CA ALA A 117 27.39 8.72 19.55
C ALA A 117 27.78 7.25 19.79
N ILE A 118 28.46 6.61 18.82
CA ILE A 118 29.03 5.28 18.99
C ILE A 118 30.06 5.25 20.14
N ALA A 119 30.94 6.24 20.20
CA ALA A 119 31.90 6.38 21.28
C ALA A 119 31.20 6.60 22.65
N ALA A 120 30.11 7.39 22.67
CA ALA A 120 29.31 7.63 23.88
C ALA A 120 28.63 6.34 24.38
N VAL A 121 28.07 5.51 23.49
CA VAL A 121 27.51 4.18 23.82
C VAL A 121 28.58 3.28 24.44
N ARG A 122 29.75 3.17 23.80
CA ARG A 122 30.86 2.33 24.30
C ARG A 122 31.42 2.83 25.64
N ALA A 123 31.45 4.14 25.82
CA ALA A 123 31.95 4.76 27.06
C ALA A 123 31.07 4.49 28.30
N VAL A 124 29.81 4.09 28.10
CA VAL A 124 28.90 3.67 29.17
C VAL A 124 28.77 2.13 29.27
N GLY A 125 29.65 1.39 28.58
CA GLY A 125 29.65 -0.07 28.58
C GLY A 125 28.59 -0.69 27.67
N GLY A 126 27.98 0.08 26.78
CA GLY A 126 27.03 -0.40 25.79
C GLY A 126 27.69 -1.08 24.60
N ALA A 127 26.95 -1.96 23.95
CA ALA A 127 27.32 -2.65 22.72
C ALA A 127 26.49 -2.10 21.53
N VAL A 128 27.16 -1.71 20.44
CA VAL A 128 26.49 -1.25 19.22
C VAL A 128 26.10 -2.49 18.39
N GLU A 129 24.84 -2.59 18.00
CA GLU A 129 24.28 -3.67 17.16
C GLU A 129 24.14 -3.26 15.70
N ALA A 130 23.65 -2.05 15.45
CA ALA A 130 23.39 -1.55 14.09
C ALA A 130 23.53 -0.03 14.04
N GLU A 131 23.76 0.50 12.82
CA GLU A 131 23.91 1.93 12.62
C GLU A 131 23.32 2.35 11.26
N TYR A 132 22.64 3.51 11.25
CA TYR A 132 22.08 4.08 10.03
C TYR A 132 21.96 5.60 10.17
N ARG A 133 22.58 6.37 9.26
CA ARG A 133 22.62 7.86 9.30
C ARG A 133 23.05 8.39 10.67
N ASN A 134 22.16 9.06 11.38
CA ASN A 134 22.38 9.57 12.75
C ASN A 134 21.90 8.60 13.85
N LEU A 135 21.38 7.41 13.47
CA LEU A 135 20.88 6.40 14.41
C LEU A 135 21.95 5.37 14.75
N VAL A 136 22.05 5.03 16.03
CA VAL A 136 22.87 3.95 16.57
C VAL A 136 21.97 3.05 17.41
N GLN A 137 21.70 1.83 16.94
CA GLN A 137 21.01 0.81 17.73
C GLN A 137 22.03 0.14 18.67
N ALA A 138 21.72 0.07 19.95
CA ALA A 138 22.66 -0.42 20.96
C ALA A 138 21.97 -1.14 22.10
N LEU A 139 22.74 -2.06 22.72
CA LEU A 139 22.40 -2.66 24.00
C LEU A 139 23.06 -1.85 25.12
N VAL A 140 22.28 -1.40 26.11
CA VAL A 140 22.73 -0.55 27.20
C VAL A 140 22.15 -1.06 28.51
N ALA A 141 22.95 -1.02 29.58
CA ALA A 141 22.42 -1.34 30.90
C ALA A 141 21.41 -0.27 31.36
N PRO A 142 20.27 -0.63 31.99
CA PRO A 142 19.30 0.34 32.49
C PRO A 142 19.90 1.47 33.32
N SER A 143 20.90 1.18 34.16
CA SER A 143 21.61 2.18 34.98
C SER A 143 22.48 3.16 34.19
N ALA A 144 22.78 2.86 32.93
CA ALA A 144 23.62 3.69 32.07
C ALA A 144 22.81 4.63 31.16
N LEU A 145 21.49 4.43 31.06
CA LEU A 145 20.62 5.19 30.12
C LEU A 145 20.66 6.70 30.37
N GLU A 146 20.52 7.13 31.61
CA GLU A 146 20.53 8.56 31.96
C GLU A 146 21.91 9.21 31.72
N VAL A 147 23.00 8.46 32.03
CA VAL A 147 24.36 8.93 31.75
C VAL A 147 24.60 9.03 30.23
N LEU A 148 24.08 8.08 29.46
CA LEU A 148 24.17 8.10 28.01
C LEU A 148 23.38 9.28 27.39
N ALA A 149 22.13 9.48 27.80
CA ALA A 149 21.27 10.54 27.31
C ALA A 149 21.87 11.94 27.55
N ASN A 150 22.61 12.11 28.67
CA ASN A 150 23.26 13.37 29.03
C ASN A 150 24.61 13.63 28.33
N ARG A 151 25.08 12.72 27.46
CA ARG A 151 26.31 12.93 26.67
C ARG A 151 26.09 14.02 25.59
N PRO A 152 27.02 14.94 25.35
CA PRO A 152 26.88 15.99 24.33
C PRO A 152 26.67 15.43 22.90
N ALA A 153 27.22 14.25 22.60
CA ALA A 153 27.11 13.59 21.32
C ALA A 153 25.73 12.93 21.08
N VAL A 154 24.86 12.90 22.12
CA VAL A 154 23.55 12.26 22.08
C VAL A 154 22.45 13.30 22.03
N ALA A 155 21.65 13.29 20.99
CA ALA A 155 20.47 14.14 20.88
C ALA A 155 19.27 13.52 21.63
N TYR A 156 19.05 12.21 21.43
CA TYR A 156 17.90 11.52 22.01
C TYR A 156 18.18 10.03 22.19
N VAL A 157 17.54 9.39 23.17
CA VAL A 157 17.58 7.93 23.39
C VAL A 157 16.14 7.43 23.46
N ARG A 158 15.79 6.48 22.63
CA ARG A 158 14.44 5.92 22.53
C ARG A 158 14.45 4.40 22.35
N GLN A 159 13.32 3.79 22.61
CA GLN A 159 13.11 2.41 22.15
C GLN A 159 13.14 2.36 20.60
N PRO A 160 13.57 1.23 19.99
CA PRO A 160 13.47 1.06 18.55
C PRO A 160 12.01 1.12 18.09
N ALA A 161 11.73 1.90 17.03
CA ALA A 161 10.46 1.79 16.32
C ALA A 161 10.41 0.45 15.58
N ARG A 162 9.34 -0.30 15.74
CA ARG A 162 9.19 -1.63 15.17
C ARG A 162 8.09 -1.64 14.11
N PRO A 163 8.25 -2.41 13.01
CA PRO A 163 7.19 -2.65 12.07
C PRO A 163 6.14 -3.59 12.67
N HIS A 164 4.90 -3.42 12.22
CA HIS A 164 3.81 -4.34 12.52
C HIS A 164 3.38 -5.03 11.23
N PRO A 165 3.44 -6.37 11.14
CA PRO A 165 3.00 -7.11 9.97
C PRO A 165 1.48 -7.01 9.80
N GLU A 166 1.04 -7.00 8.55
CA GLU A 166 -0.36 -6.98 8.15
C GLU A 166 -0.65 -8.29 7.42
N ALA A 167 -1.41 -9.21 7.97
CA ALA A 167 -1.61 -10.56 7.42
C ALA A 167 -2.71 -10.62 6.36
N VAL A 168 -2.75 -11.47 5.43
CA VAL A 168 -2.66 -12.86 5.05
C VAL A 168 -3.11 -13.16 3.59
N SER A 169 -2.88 -14.09 2.69
CA SER A 169 -2.60 -14.42 1.28
C SER A 169 -3.60 -14.93 0.21
N GLY A 170 -3.36 -14.97 -1.14
CA GLY A 170 -3.85 -15.64 -2.16
C GLY A 170 -4.02 -15.64 -3.67
N GLU A 171 -5.09 -15.38 -4.46
CA GLU A 171 -5.30 -15.68 -5.90
C GLU A 171 -5.39 -14.45 -6.83
N GLY A 172 -4.31 -13.76 -7.16
CA GLY A 172 -4.35 -12.53 -7.93
C GLY A 172 -3.82 -12.57 -9.36
N VAL A 173 -3.09 -13.64 -9.73
CA VAL A 173 -2.44 -13.72 -11.05
C VAL A 173 -3.43 -13.59 -12.20
N ALA A 174 -4.54 -14.33 -12.14
CA ALA A 174 -5.60 -14.26 -13.15
C ALA A 174 -6.41 -12.96 -13.02
N ALA A 175 -6.75 -12.55 -11.77
CA ALA A 175 -7.60 -11.40 -11.53
C ALA A 175 -6.93 -10.05 -11.87
N SER A 176 -5.59 -9.98 -11.84
CA SER A 176 -4.80 -8.81 -12.26
C SER A 176 -4.44 -8.80 -13.75
N GLY A 177 -4.70 -9.91 -14.47
CA GLY A 177 -4.28 -10.07 -15.85
C GLY A 177 -2.81 -10.47 -16.04
N ALA A 178 -2.07 -10.83 -14.98
CA ALA A 178 -0.68 -11.26 -15.06
C ALA A 178 -0.52 -12.54 -15.90
N SER A 179 -1.49 -13.45 -15.87
CA SER A 179 -1.51 -14.65 -16.71
C SER A 179 -1.44 -14.35 -18.21
N VAL A 180 -2.00 -13.24 -18.66
CA VAL A 180 -1.90 -12.79 -20.07
C VAL A 180 -0.46 -12.40 -20.42
N TRP A 181 0.26 -11.78 -19.48
CA TRP A 181 1.66 -11.41 -19.65
C TRP A 181 2.57 -12.64 -19.62
N HIS A 182 2.28 -13.62 -18.74
CA HIS A 182 2.99 -14.90 -18.71
C HIS A 182 2.84 -15.63 -20.04
N ALA A 183 1.61 -15.72 -20.57
CA ALA A 183 1.35 -16.35 -21.88
C ALA A 183 2.07 -15.62 -23.04
N ALA A 184 2.31 -14.31 -22.91
CA ALA A 184 3.10 -13.53 -23.86
C ALA A 184 4.62 -13.66 -23.64
N GLY A 185 5.08 -14.47 -22.67
CA GLY A 185 6.49 -14.70 -22.37
C GLY A 185 7.13 -13.64 -21.45
N THR A 186 6.34 -12.73 -20.90
CA THR A 186 6.81 -11.72 -19.93
C THR A 186 6.52 -12.20 -18.52
N THR A 187 7.55 -12.66 -17.81
CA THR A 187 7.45 -13.25 -16.45
C THR A 187 8.31 -12.53 -15.41
N GLY A 188 8.82 -11.33 -15.73
CA GLY A 188 9.68 -10.56 -14.82
C GLY A 188 11.19 -10.78 -15.01
N GLN A 189 11.61 -11.34 -16.15
CA GLN A 189 13.01 -11.66 -16.44
C GLN A 189 13.91 -10.42 -16.29
N ASN A 190 15.10 -10.65 -15.71
CA ASN A 190 16.13 -9.63 -15.46
C ASN A 190 15.75 -8.54 -14.46
N VAL A 191 14.66 -8.73 -13.73
CA VAL A 191 14.23 -7.80 -12.66
C VAL A 191 14.60 -8.38 -11.29
N LYS A 192 15.24 -7.57 -10.45
CA LYS A 192 15.53 -7.89 -9.06
C LYS A 192 14.45 -7.26 -8.19
N VAL A 193 13.78 -8.09 -7.37
CA VAL A 193 12.74 -7.70 -6.45
C VAL A 193 13.14 -8.08 -5.03
N GLY A 194 13.09 -7.14 -4.10
CA GLY A 194 13.29 -7.38 -2.67
C GLY A 194 11.96 -7.35 -1.93
N VAL A 195 11.67 -8.39 -1.15
CA VAL A 195 10.61 -8.41 -0.16
C VAL A 195 11.22 -8.07 1.19
N ILE A 196 10.72 -7.01 1.82
CA ILE A 196 11.12 -6.59 3.17
C ILE A 196 10.04 -7.03 4.15
N ASP A 197 10.41 -7.85 5.13
CA ASP A 197 9.48 -8.32 6.16
C ASP A 197 10.18 -8.60 7.49
N SER A 198 9.41 -8.89 8.54
CA SER A 198 9.91 -9.17 9.88
C SER A 198 10.33 -10.63 10.11
N GLY A 199 10.18 -11.49 9.12
CA GLY A 199 10.55 -12.92 9.15
C GLY A 199 10.08 -13.63 7.90
N PHE A 200 10.71 -14.79 7.63
CA PHE A 200 10.47 -15.62 6.45
C PHE A 200 10.40 -17.12 6.82
N THR A 201 9.71 -17.44 7.92
CA THR A 201 9.53 -18.82 8.37
C THR A 201 8.85 -19.65 7.30
N GLY A 202 9.37 -20.84 7.02
CA GLY A 202 8.83 -21.75 6.02
C GLY A 202 9.30 -21.49 4.58
N TYR A 203 10.05 -20.42 4.29
CA TYR A 203 10.48 -20.09 2.92
C TYR A 203 11.22 -21.24 2.22
N SER A 204 12.07 -21.97 2.94
CA SER A 204 12.81 -23.09 2.36
C SER A 204 11.91 -24.28 2.01
N THR A 205 10.82 -24.49 2.76
CA THR A 205 9.79 -25.48 2.43
C THR A 205 9.04 -25.07 1.17
N ARG A 206 8.64 -23.79 1.08
CA ARG A 206 7.95 -23.24 -0.11
C ARG A 206 8.85 -23.29 -1.35
N GLN A 207 10.14 -23.04 -1.18
CA GLN A 207 11.13 -23.21 -2.24
C GLN A 207 11.22 -24.67 -2.74
N ALA A 208 11.24 -25.63 -1.82
CA ALA A 208 11.26 -27.05 -2.16
C ALA A 208 9.97 -27.54 -2.84
N GLN A 209 8.82 -26.89 -2.57
CA GLN A 209 7.51 -27.17 -3.17
C GLN A 209 7.30 -26.46 -4.51
N GLY A 210 8.13 -25.45 -4.84
CA GLY A 210 8.02 -24.68 -6.08
C GLY A 210 7.17 -23.41 -5.95
N ASP A 211 6.66 -23.10 -4.76
CA ASP A 211 5.91 -21.87 -4.48
C ASP A 211 6.84 -20.64 -4.38
N LEU A 212 8.14 -20.86 -4.22
CA LEU A 212 9.21 -19.87 -4.34
C LEU A 212 10.26 -20.33 -5.34
N PRO A 213 11.06 -19.40 -5.94
CA PRO A 213 12.05 -19.79 -6.95
C PRO A 213 13.13 -20.70 -6.36
N ALA A 214 13.59 -21.67 -7.16
CA ALA A 214 14.66 -22.61 -6.77
C ALA A 214 15.97 -21.89 -6.31
N SER A 215 16.18 -20.68 -6.78
CA SER A 215 17.27 -19.81 -6.35
C SER A 215 16.73 -18.45 -5.92
N LEU A 216 16.97 -18.07 -4.67
CA LEU A 216 16.68 -16.76 -4.10
C LEU A 216 17.82 -16.33 -3.17
N THR A 217 17.84 -15.06 -2.80
CA THR A 217 18.84 -14.51 -1.87
C THR A 217 18.16 -14.09 -0.58
N THR A 218 18.65 -14.59 0.55
CA THR A 218 18.21 -14.15 1.89
C THR A 218 19.23 -13.18 2.47
N VAL A 219 18.78 -12.11 3.12
CA VAL A 219 19.64 -11.16 3.83
C VAL A 219 19.03 -10.89 5.19
N ASP A 220 19.77 -11.23 6.21
CA ASP A 220 19.37 -11.13 7.60
C ASP A 220 19.89 -9.85 8.23
N PHE A 221 19.02 -8.85 8.39
CA PHE A 221 19.26 -7.68 9.23
C PHE A 221 18.58 -7.81 10.59
N CYS A 222 17.82 -8.89 10.84
CA CYS A 222 17.08 -9.10 12.06
C CYS A 222 17.86 -9.89 13.14
N ASN A 223 19.21 -9.80 13.10
CA ASN A 223 20.13 -10.32 14.13
C ASN A 223 20.10 -11.83 14.31
N GLY A 224 20.00 -12.60 13.23
CA GLY A 224 19.99 -14.07 13.27
C GLY A 224 18.60 -14.68 13.36
N ASP A 225 17.55 -13.87 13.33
CA ASP A 225 16.16 -14.31 13.43
C ASP A 225 15.40 -14.21 12.10
N LEU A 226 15.98 -14.75 11.03
CA LEU A 226 15.36 -14.79 9.69
C LEU A 226 14.03 -15.58 9.70
N THR A 227 13.90 -16.56 10.60
CA THR A 227 12.75 -17.47 10.66
C THR A 227 12.17 -17.53 12.09
N PRO A 228 11.64 -16.41 12.63
CA PRO A 228 11.01 -16.40 13.95
C PRO A 228 9.73 -17.25 13.97
N ALA A 229 9.30 -17.68 15.16
CA ALA A 229 8.18 -18.62 15.33
C ALA A 229 6.88 -18.19 14.61
N ASP A 230 6.62 -16.88 14.57
CA ASP A 230 5.43 -16.27 13.94
C ASP A 230 5.82 -15.45 12.69
N GLY A 231 6.84 -15.88 11.94
CA GLY A 231 7.46 -15.14 10.83
C GLY A 231 7.08 -15.60 9.43
N GLU A 232 6.02 -16.38 9.26
CA GLU A 232 5.57 -16.89 7.96
C GLU A 232 5.00 -15.81 7.05
N HIS A 233 4.71 -14.63 7.59
CA HIS A 233 4.10 -13.53 6.84
C HIS A 233 4.95 -13.10 5.63
N GLY A 234 6.24 -12.87 5.80
CA GLY A 234 7.13 -12.50 4.69
C GLY A 234 7.26 -13.58 3.63
N THR A 235 7.15 -14.86 4.03
CA THR A 235 7.13 -16.00 3.09
C THR A 235 5.91 -15.91 2.17
N ALA A 236 4.72 -15.66 2.71
CA ALA A 236 3.51 -15.49 1.93
C ALA A 236 3.56 -14.26 1.01
N VAL A 237 4.08 -13.14 1.49
CA VAL A 237 4.31 -11.96 0.64
C VAL A 237 5.23 -12.32 -0.54
N ALA A 238 6.29 -13.08 -0.28
CA ALA A 238 7.23 -13.53 -1.31
C ALA A 238 6.59 -14.52 -2.32
N GLU A 239 5.70 -15.43 -1.85
CA GLU A 239 4.92 -16.33 -2.71
C GLU A 239 4.13 -15.51 -3.74
N VAL A 240 3.34 -14.54 -3.31
CA VAL A 240 2.52 -13.71 -4.19
C VAL A 240 3.37 -12.92 -5.19
N VAL A 241 4.49 -12.35 -4.76
CA VAL A 241 5.42 -11.66 -5.70
C VAL A 241 5.94 -12.62 -6.76
N TYR A 242 6.29 -13.84 -6.37
CA TYR A 242 6.81 -14.85 -7.28
C TYR A 242 5.73 -15.39 -8.22
N GLU A 243 4.53 -15.66 -7.74
CA GLU A 243 3.38 -16.06 -8.56
C GLU A 243 3.07 -15.02 -9.65
N MET A 244 3.09 -13.74 -9.27
CA MET A 244 2.86 -12.63 -10.19
C MET A 244 3.99 -12.44 -11.21
N ALA A 245 5.21 -12.75 -10.85
CA ALA A 245 6.39 -12.53 -11.70
C ALA A 245 7.42 -13.67 -11.54
N PRO A 246 7.15 -14.88 -12.07
CA PRO A 246 7.97 -16.08 -11.81
C PRO A 246 9.37 -16.06 -12.42
N GLY A 247 9.71 -15.07 -13.23
CA GLY A 247 11.04 -14.92 -13.83
C GLY A 247 11.98 -13.96 -13.10
N ILE A 248 11.59 -13.40 -11.96
CA ILE A 248 12.40 -12.43 -11.19
C ILE A 248 13.59 -13.07 -10.47
N GLN A 249 14.55 -12.23 -10.07
CA GLN A 249 15.53 -12.55 -9.04
C GLN A 249 15.00 -12.05 -7.70
N LEU A 250 14.61 -12.97 -6.82
CA LEU A 250 13.94 -12.67 -5.55
C LEU A 250 14.95 -12.54 -4.41
N TYR A 251 14.80 -11.51 -3.60
CA TYR A 251 15.56 -11.22 -2.39
C TYR A 251 14.62 -11.14 -1.20
N LEU A 252 14.91 -11.87 -0.12
CA LEU A 252 14.18 -11.82 1.16
C LEU A 252 15.04 -11.03 2.15
N LEU A 253 14.56 -9.86 2.56
CA LEU A 253 15.28 -8.91 3.40
C LEU A 253 14.60 -8.83 4.77
N CYS A 254 15.14 -9.54 5.78
CA CYS A 254 14.57 -9.56 7.12
C CYS A 254 14.99 -8.32 7.92
N ILE A 255 13.99 -7.65 8.54
CA ILE A 255 14.20 -6.50 9.42
C ILE A 255 13.36 -6.60 10.68
N GLY A 256 13.80 -5.99 11.78
CA GLY A 256 13.03 -5.88 13.03
C GLY A 256 12.93 -4.44 13.54
N THR A 257 13.61 -3.46 12.90
CA THR A 257 13.64 -2.07 13.35
C THR A 257 13.75 -1.07 12.18
N ASP A 258 13.49 0.20 12.46
CA ASP A 258 13.66 1.31 11.52
C ASP A 258 15.13 1.52 11.09
N VAL A 259 16.11 1.21 11.95
CA VAL A 259 17.53 1.23 11.59
C VAL A 259 17.83 0.17 10.53
N GLN A 260 17.34 -1.04 10.75
CA GLN A 260 17.52 -2.18 9.84
C GLN A 260 16.79 -1.97 8.51
N LEU A 261 15.65 -1.25 8.51
CA LEU A 261 14.99 -0.81 7.29
C LEU A 261 15.91 0.04 6.41
N GLY A 262 16.62 0.98 7.02
CA GLY A 262 17.63 1.79 6.33
C GLY A 262 18.75 0.95 5.71
N GLN A 263 19.24 -0.04 6.46
CA GLN A 263 20.28 -0.98 5.99
C GLN A 263 19.78 -1.86 4.84
N ALA A 264 18.54 -2.39 4.93
CA ALA A 264 17.93 -3.18 3.87
C ALA A 264 17.77 -2.36 2.58
N LYS A 265 17.37 -1.09 2.67
CA LYS A 265 17.29 -0.17 1.53
C LYS A 265 18.69 0.10 0.92
N ASP A 266 19.71 0.32 1.74
CA ASP A 266 21.08 0.54 1.25
C ASP A 266 21.64 -0.71 0.56
N TYR A 267 21.35 -1.90 1.09
CA TYR A 267 21.64 -3.16 0.44
C TYR A 267 20.95 -3.28 -0.92
N ALA A 268 19.64 -2.96 -0.98
CA ALA A 268 18.88 -3.01 -2.23
C ALA A 268 19.49 -2.11 -3.31
N LYS A 269 19.88 -0.89 -2.94
CA LYS A 269 20.56 0.07 -3.80
C LYS A 269 21.91 -0.48 -4.30
N ALA A 270 22.74 -1.02 -3.41
CA ALA A 270 24.05 -1.56 -3.76
C ALA A 270 23.98 -2.78 -4.67
N ASN A 271 22.91 -3.57 -4.59
CA ASN A 271 22.73 -4.81 -5.36
C ASN A 271 21.83 -4.62 -6.61
N GLY A 272 21.40 -3.40 -6.93
CA GLY A 272 20.60 -3.09 -8.11
C GLY A 272 19.19 -3.68 -8.06
N ILE A 273 18.62 -3.84 -6.87
CA ILE A 273 17.22 -4.18 -6.70
C ILE A 273 16.39 -2.97 -7.17
N SER A 274 15.48 -3.18 -8.10
CA SER A 274 14.71 -2.10 -8.72
C SER A 274 13.31 -1.93 -8.17
N ILE A 275 12.80 -2.93 -7.45
CA ILE A 275 11.48 -2.92 -6.81
C ILE A 275 11.64 -3.47 -5.39
N LEU A 276 11.12 -2.76 -4.41
CA LEU A 276 10.96 -3.21 -3.04
C LEU A 276 9.48 -3.32 -2.71
N VAL A 277 9.11 -4.45 -2.14
CA VAL A 277 7.75 -4.74 -1.66
C VAL A 277 7.81 -4.88 -0.15
N MET A 278 6.95 -4.13 0.55
CA MET A 278 6.89 -4.18 1.99
C MET A 278 5.44 -4.18 2.46
N SER A 279 5.07 -5.20 3.22
CA SER A 279 3.74 -5.35 3.82
C SER A 279 3.77 -5.09 5.33
N LEU A 280 4.58 -4.14 5.75
CA LEU A 280 4.75 -3.70 7.13
C LEU A 280 4.35 -2.25 7.30
N SER A 281 3.98 -1.89 8.53
CA SER A 281 3.56 -0.53 8.90
C SER A 281 4.33 -0.01 10.10
N TRP A 282 4.64 1.29 10.09
CA TRP A 282 5.12 2.03 11.24
C TRP A 282 4.08 3.04 11.71
N TYR A 283 4.17 3.38 12.97
CA TYR A 283 3.31 4.36 13.64
C TYR A 283 4.19 5.37 14.36
N ASN A 284 3.73 6.60 14.48
CA ASN A 284 4.42 7.66 15.22
C ASN A 284 5.82 8.01 14.68
N THR A 285 6.12 7.72 13.42
CA THR A 285 7.43 8.03 12.81
C THR A 285 7.42 9.25 11.92
N SER A 286 6.23 9.80 11.63
CA SER A 286 6.04 11.04 10.87
C SER A 286 4.67 11.67 11.14
N ARG A 287 4.43 12.81 10.50
CA ARG A 287 3.13 13.49 10.51
C ARG A 287 2.01 12.69 9.83
N GLY A 288 2.32 11.70 8.98
CA GLY A 288 1.36 10.99 8.14
C GLY A 288 1.23 11.54 6.71
N ASP A 289 2.13 12.39 6.31
CA ASP A 289 2.20 13.04 5.00
C ASP A 289 3.46 12.69 4.20
N GLY A 290 4.25 11.76 4.70
CA GLY A 290 5.56 11.41 4.12
C GLY A 290 6.70 12.32 4.59
N SER A 291 6.42 13.36 5.41
CA SER A 291 7.45 14.11 6.12
C SER A 291 7.99 13.31 7.31
N GLY A 292 8.95 13.83 8.02
CA GLY A 292 9.54 13.20 9.20
C GLY A 292 11.01 13.52 9.33
N SER A 293 11.69 12.89 10.29
CA SER A 293 13.13 13.02 10.43
C SER A 293 13.86 12.42 9.21
N LEU A 294 15.12 12.82 9.00
CA LEU A 294 15.94 12.31 7.89
C LEU A 294 16.20 10.79 7.94
N SER A 295 15.93 10.15 9.07
CA SER A 295 16.07 8.72 9.30
C SER A 295 14.74 7.98 9.46
N SER A 296 13.61 8.66 9.28
CA SER A 296 12.27 8.04 9.34
C SER A 296 12.08 7.03 8.20
N PRO A 297 11.15 6.06 8.33
CA PRO A 297 10.77 5.18 7.24
C PRO A 297 10.39 5.92 5.95
N ASN A 298 9.76 7.10 6.06
CA ASN A 298 9.43 7.94 4.92
C ASN A 298 10.69 8.48 4.21
N ALA A 299 11.73 8.86 4.95
CA ALA A 299 12.99 9.30 4.37
C ALA A 299 13.77 8.14 3.72
N VAL A 300 13.62 6.91 4.22
CA VAL A 300 14.15 5.69 3.58
C VAL A 300 13.48 5.48 2.23
N VAL A 301 12.16 5.58 2.16
CA VAL A 301 11.39 5.42 0.91
C VAL A 301 11.71 6.54 -0.10
N TYR A 302 11.85 7.78 0.37
CA TYR A 302 12.30 8.90 -0.47
C TYR A 302 13.66 8.61 -1.11
N ASP A 303 14.63 8.15 -0.31
CA ASP A 303 15.97 7.80 -0.83
C ASP A 303 15.93 6.64 -1.81
N ALA A 304 15.14 5.59 -1.54
CA ALA A 304 14.92 4.48 -2.48
C ALA A 304 14.40 4.99 -3.84
N ARG A 305 13.31 5.78 -3.81
CA ARG A 305 12.69 6.35 -5.02
C ARG A 305 13.66 7.24 -5.81
N SER A 306 14.44 8.07 -5.11
CA SER A 306 15.43 8.98 -5.69
C SER A 306 16.59 8.23 -6.34
N ASN A 307 16.84 6.98 -5.93
CA ASN A 307 17.86 6.10 -6.51
C ASN A 307 17.29 5.08 -7.51
N GLY A 308 16.08 5.30 -8.02
CA GLY A 308 15.48 4.48 -9.08
C GLY A 308 14.82 3.19 -8.60
N ILE A 309 14.55 3.04 -7.32
CA ILE A 309 13.85 1.89 -6.73
C ILE A 309 12.37 2.25 -6.55
N LEU A 310 11.48 1.46 -7.13
CA LEU A 310 10.05 1.55 -6.83
C LEU A 310 9.78 0.90 -5.48
N TRP A 311 9.18 1.66 -4.57
CA TRP A 311 8.71 1.15 -3.28
C TRP A 311 7.21 0.91 -3.33
N VAL A 312 6.79 -0.35 -3.20
CA VAL A 312 5.38 -0.75 -3.08
C VAL A 312 5.12 -1.13 -1.63
N ASN A 313 4.10 -0.51 -1.03
CA ASN A 313 3.75 -0.72 0.38
C ASN A 313 2.28 -1.08 0.54
N SER A 314 1.96 -1.91 1.54
CA SER A 314 0.58 -2.07 2.00
C SER A 314 0.03 -0.72 2.50
N ALA A 315 -1.25 -0.42 2.23
CA ALA A 315 -1.87 0.80 2.75
C ALA A 315 -2.15 0.73 4.27
N GLY A 316 -2.18 -0.48 4.81
CA GLY A 316 -2.53 -0.78 6.20
C GLY A 316 -3.95 -1.36 6.34
N ASN A 317 -4.20 -2.06 7.45
CA ASN A 317 -5.48 -2.71 7.76
C ASN A 317 -6.17 -2.01 8.96
N ARG A 318 -6.19 -0.65 8.96
CA ARG A 318 -6.53 0.16 10.13
C ARG A 318 -7.77 1.02 9.99
N ALA A 319 -8.56 0.89 8.91
CA ALA A 319 -9.74 1.73 8.72
C ALA A 319 -10.72 1.71 9.90
N GLN A 320 -10.83 0.57 10.59
CA GLN A 320 -11.72 0.40 11.75
C GLN A 320 -10.98 0.47 13.11
N GLN A 321 -9.66 0.64 13.09
CA GLN A 321 -8.77 0.68 14.25
C GLN A 321 -8.03 2.01 14.34
N HIS A 322 -8.62 3.03 13.72
CA HIS A 322 -8.11 4.38 13.63
C HIS A 322 -9.20 5.38 14.02
N TYR A 323 -8.78 6.44 14.71
CA TYR A 323 -9.59 7.63 15.00
C TYR A 323 -8.75 8.88 14.78
N SER A 324 -9.35 9.91 14.19
CA SER A 324 -8.70 11.20 14.05
C SER A 324 -9.69 12.35 14.24
N ALA A 325 -9.24 13.40 14.91
CA ALA A 325 -10.01 14.62 15.15
C ALA A 325 -9.11 15.78 15.56
N PHE A 326 -9.65 17.01 15.58
CA PHE A 326 -9.04 18.07 16.38
C PHE A 326 -9.29 17.79 17.86
N PHE A 327 -8.28 18.06 18.70
CA PHE A 327 -8.46 17.94 20.13
C PHE A 327 -9.61 18.86 20.58
N ASN A 328 -10.54 18.29 21.35
CA ASN A 328 -11.72 18.98 21.86
C ASN A 328 -11.88 18.67 23.35
N ASP A 329 -11.97 19.69 24.18
CA ASP A 329 -12.17 19.61 25.64
C ASP A 329 -13.32 20.56 25.98
N SER A 330 -14.54 20.14 25.66
CA SER A 330 -15.72 20.98 25.79
C SER A 330 -16.27 21.07 27.22
N ASP A 331 -15.86 20.14 28.08
CA ASP A 331 -16.22 20.09 29.50
C ASP A 331 -15.12 20.57 30.46
N ALA A 332 -13.98 21.00 29.88
CA ALA A 332 -12.82 21.58 30.59
C ALA A 332 -12.19 20.62 31.62
N ASN A 333 -12.22 19.31 31.38
CA ASN A 333 -11.62 18.29 32.24
C ASN A 333 -10.21 17.84 31.76
N LEU A 334 -9.67 18.48 30.72
CA LEU A 334 -8.39 18.22 30.06
C LEU A 334 -8.35 16.95 29.22
N ASN A 335 -9.42 16.18 29.10
CA ASN A 335 -9.49 15.01 28.26
C ASN A 335 -10.18 15.34 26.93
N HIS A 336 -9.82 14.62 25.87
CA HIS A 336 -10.51 14.76 24.58
C HIS A 336 -11.94 14.23 24.68
N ASN A 337 -12.90 15.03 24.24
CA ASN A 337 -14.28 14.63 24.08
C ASN A 337 -14.48 13.96 22.71
N TYR A 338 -14.64 12.63 22.67
CA TYR A 338 -15.02 11.88 21.46
C TYR A 338 -16.46 12.20 21.05
N THR A 339 -17.34 12.40 22.03
CA THR A 339 -18.67 13.04 21.90
C THR A 339 -18.82 14.07 23.03
N PRO A 340 -19.86 14.91 23.02
CA PRO A 340 -20.07 15.91 24.09
C PRO A 340 -20.15 15.33 25.52
N THR A 341 -20.33 14.02 25.65
CA THR A 341 -20.49 13.34 26.95
C THR A 341 -19.58 12.11 27.09
N ASP A 342 -18.59 11.96 26.24
CA ASP A 342 -17.71 10.79 26.22
C ASP A 342 -16.25 11.20 26.02
N ASN A 343 -15.40 10.89 27.01
CA ASN A 343 -13.97 11.21 27.04
C ASN A 343 -13.08 9.97 26.77
N GLY A 344 -13.69 8.81 26.49
CA GLY A 344 -12.96 7.56 26.29
C GLY A 344 -13.37 6.84 25.00
N ASN A 345 -12.44 6.52 24.14
CA ASN A 345 -12.72 5.63 23.02
C ASN A 345 -12.64 4.18 23.49
N THR A 346 -13.79 3.52 23.59
CA THR A 346 -13.89 2.18 24.20
C THR A 346 -13.45 1.08 23.25
N VAL A 347 -12.70 0.13 23.78
CA VAL A 347 -12.27 -1.10 23.10
C VAL A 347 -12.44 -2.32 24.00
N PHE A 348 -12.84 -3.45 23.42
CA PHE A 348 -12.94 -4.73 24.14
C PHE A 348 -11.62 -5.49 24.05
N LEU A 349 -10.85 -5.61 25.14
CA LEU A 349 -9.58 -6.29 25.15
C LEU A 349 -9.70 -7.69 25.76
N THR A 350 -9.27 -8.70 25.02
CA THR A 350 -9.25 -10.11 25.46
C THR A 350 -8.19 -10.32 26.53
N SER A 351 -8.54 -11.09 27.58
CA SER A 351 -7.62 -11.45 28.66
C SER A 351 -6.39 -12.19 28.14
N GLY A 352 -5.23 -11.82 28.64
CA GLY A 352 -3.93 -12.36 28.23
C GLY A 352 -3.38 -11.86 26.91
N GLN A 353 -4.18 -11.16 26.11
CA GLN A 353 -3.72 -10.61 24.83
C GLN A 353 -3.07 -9.24 25.01
N ARG A 354 -2.11 -8.95 24.13
CA ARG A 354 -1.35 -7.71 24.12
C ARG A 354 -1.82 -6.80 22.99
N TYR A 355 -1.90 -5.49 23.29
CA TYR A 355 -2.31 -4.44 22.37
C TYR A 355 -1.37 -3.25 22.49
N CYS A 356 -1.06 -2.58 21.37
CA CYS A 356 -0.28 -1.37 21.34
C CYS A 356 -1.14 -0.21 20.85
N PHE A 357 -0.99 0.95 21.48
CA PHE A 357 -1.73 2.17 21.21
C PHE A 357 -0.75 3.24 20.81
N PHE A 358 -1.04 3.96 19.73
CA PHE A 358 -0.20 4.99 19.16
C PHE A 358 -1.01 6.27 18.97
N LEU A 359 -0.52 7.34 19.53
CA LEU A 359 -1.08 8.69 19.39
C LEU A 359 -0.02 9.59 18.76
N ARG A 360 -0.41 10.34 17.73
CA ARG A 360 0.39 11.45 17.20
C ARG A 360 -0.51 12.66 16.96
N TRP A 361 0.06 13.87 17.01
CA TRP A 361 -0.68 15.08 16.68
C TRP A 361 0.08 16.00 15.76
N ASP A 362 -0.64 16.92 15.11
CA ASP A 362 -0.10 17.80 14.08
C ASP A 362 0.68 18.99 14.65
N ALA A 363 1.91 18.71 15.09
CA ALA A 363 2.87 19.70 15.58
C ALA A 363 4.32 19.26 15.31
N TRP A 364 4.58 18.74 14.13
CA TRP A 364 5.86 18.15 13.69
C TRP A 364 6.90 19.22 13.31
N LEU A 365 8.25 18.93 13.45
CA LEU A 365 8.87 17.66 13.90
C LEU A 365 8.92 17.55 15.43
N THR A 366 9.03 18.62 16.14
CA THR A 366 9.13 18.71 17.60
C THR A 366 8.12 19.73 18.12
N THR A 367 7.67 19.54 19.35
CA THR A 367 6.58 20.34 19.90
C THR A 367 6.75 20.61 21.38
N ASP A 368 6.15 21.72 21.84
CA ASP A 368 5.89 22.06 23.24
C ASP A 368 4.41 21.80 23.62
N GLN A 369 3.61 21.29 22.70
CA GLN A 369 2.23 20.90 22.94
C GLN A 369 2.23 19.48 23.52
N ASP A 370 2.07 19.35 24.84
CA ASP A 370 2.24 18.11 25.61
C ASP A 370 0.89 17.45 25.89
N PHE A 371 0.68 16.25 25.30
CA PHE A 371 -0.49 15.42 25.50
C PHE A 371 -0.06 14.02 25.99
N ASP A 372 -0.89 13.40 26.81
CA ASP A 372 -0.69 12.04 27.35
C ASP A 372 -1.70 11.05 26.75
N LEU A 373 -1.29 9.79 26.60
CA LEU A 373 -2.13 8.67 26.19
C LEU A 373 -2.37 7.75 27.38
N ILE A 374 -3.63 7.54 27.76
CA ILE A 374 -4.00 6.77 28.95
C ILE A 374 -4.94 5.63 28.56
N ILE A 375 -4.68 4.43 29.11
CA ILE A 375 -5.54 3.26 28.97
C ILE A 375 -6.11 2.93 30.35
N ALA A 376 -7.45 2.95 30.46
CA ALA A 376 -8.14 2.72 31.72
C ALA A 376 -9.23 1.65 31.58
N ILE A 377 -9.54 0.92 32.65
CA ILE A 377 -10.69 0.01 32.71
C ILE A 377 -11.96 0.86 32.65
N SER A 378 -12.82 0.65 31.64
CA SER A 378 -14.01 1.48 31.43
C SER A 378 -14.95 1.48 32.64
N ALA A 379 -15.12 0.35 33.33
CA ALA A 379 -16.06 0.22 34.45
C ALA A 379 -15.62 0.93 35.74
N SER A 380 -14.30 1.12 35.94
CA SER A 380 -13.75 1.68 37.21
C SER A 380 -12.96 2.97 37.01
N GLY A 381 -12.63 3.34 35.78
CA GLY A 381 -11.71 4.44 35.50
C GLY A 381 -10.26 4.16 35.90
N THR A 382 -9.94 2.94 36.35
CA THR A 382 -8.61 2.60 36.82
C THR A 382 -7.62 2.57 35.65
N THR A 383 -6.63 3.45 35.67
CA THR A 383 -5.52 3.48 34.69
C THR A 383 -4.70 2.19 34.81
N VAL A 384 -4.52 1.48 33.70
CA VAL A 384 -3.73 0.24 33.62
C VAL A 384 -2.46 0.41 32.82
N ALA A 385 -2.40 1.39 31.91
CA ALA A 385 -1.21 1.76 31.16
C ALA A 385 -1.31 3.21 30.71
N GLN A 386 -0.16 3.86 30.54
CA GLN A 386 -0.10 5.20 29.98
C GLN A 386 1.23 5.44 29.27
N SER A 387 1.24 6.40 28.35
CA SER A 387 2.42 7.04 27.79
C SER A 387 2.32 8.53 28.06
N ALA A 388 3.33 9.09 28.69
CA ALA A 388 3.36 10.46 29.16
C ALA A 388 4.76 11.07 28.96
N THR A 389 5.26 11.00 27.73
CA THR A 389 6.54 11.61 27.34
C THR A 389 6.40 13.13 27.43
N ARG A 390 7.40 13.81 28.01
CA ARG A 390 7.40 15.26 28.06
C ARG A 390 7.67 15.85 26.66
N GLN A 391 6.79 16.72 26.19
CA GLN A 391 7.03 17.53 25.01
C GLN A 391 7.33 18.99 25.47
N SER A 392 8.61 19.40 25.33
CA SER A 392 9.09 20.71 25.76
C SER A 392 9.86 21.49 24.67
N GLY A 393 9.52 21.19 23.38
CA GLY A 393 10.09 21.87 22.23
C GLY A 393 11.11 21.04 21.42
N SER A 394 11.61 19.94 21.97
CA SER A 394 12.60 19.08 21.30
C SER A 394 12.13 17.64 21.05
N GLN A 395 10.99 17.27 21.59
CA GLN A 395 10.40 15.94 21.44
C GLN A 395 9.38 15.90 20.29
N PRO A 396 9.21 14.73 19.63
CA PRO A 396 8.16 14.58 18.63
C PRO A 396 6.77 14.62 19.27
N PRO A 397 5.73 15.01 18.50
CA PRO A 397 4.35 15.05 18.96
C PRO A 397 3.73 13.63 18.96
N THR A 398 4.23 12.76 19.84
CA THR A 398 3.80 11.36 19.85
C THR A 398 3.75 10.74 21.25
N GLU A 399 2.78 9.86 21.46
CA GLU A 399 2.73 8.96 22.61
C GLU A 399 2.47 7.52 22.13
N SER A 400 3.06 6.53 22.80
CA SER A 400 2.80 5.12 22.51
C SER A 400 2.95 4.26 23.76
N VAL A 401 2.02 3.32 23.91
CA VAL A 401 2.07 2.34 25.01
C VAL A 401 1.52 1.00 24.53
N CYS A 402 2.17 -0.09 24.93
CA CYS A 402 1.61 -1.42 24.79
C CYS A 402 1.17 -1.96 26.14
N TYR A 403 0.02 -2.63 26.18
CA TYR A 403 -0.57 -3.21 27.36
C TYR A 403 -1.02 -4.65 27.10
N THR A 404 -0.68 -5.56 27.98
CA THR A 404 -1.26 -6.91 28.02
C THR A 404 -2.39 -6.92 29.01
N ASN A 405 -3.61 -7.35 28.63
CA ASN A 405 -4.72 -7.42 29.56
C ASN A 405 -4.47 -8.51 30.62
N THR A 406 -3.93 -8.12 31.75
CA THR A 406 -3.61 -8.99 32.90
C THR A 406 -4.70 -9.02 33.96
N THR A 407 -5.88 -8.47 33.70
CA THR A 407 -7.00 -8.41 34.68
C THR A 407 -7.67 -9.77 34.95
N GLY A 408 -7.31 -10.81 34.20
CA GLY A 408 -7.91 -12.14 34.29
C GLY A 408 -9.25 -12.26 33.54
N THR A 409 -9.82 -11.15 33.07
CA THR A 409 -11.09 -11.12 32.34
C THR A 409 -10.99 -10.30 31.06
N SER A 410 -11.71 -10.72 30.01
CA SER A 410 -11.92 -9.90 28.83
C SER A 410 -12.97 -8.85 29.14
N GLN A 411 -12.67 -7.57 28.89
CA GLN A 411 -13.54 -6.45 29.26
C GLN A 411 -13.26 -5.20 28.44
N ASN A 412 -14.08 -4.18 28.65
CA ASN A 412 -13.92 -2.87 28.00
C ASN A 412 -12.86 -2.00 28.69
N PHE A 413 -12.05 -1.35 27.85
CA PHE A 413 -11.08 -0.34 28.25
C PHE A 413 -11.35 0.95 27.48
N ALA A 414 -11.11 2.07 28.11
CA ALA A 414 -11.19 3.39 27.51
C ALA A 414 -9.78 3.86 27.12
N ILE A 415 -9.66 4.40 25.92
CA ILE A 415 -8.46 5.10 25.44
C ILE A 415 -8.75 6.59 25.64
N VAL A 416 -7.95 7.25 26.48
CA VAL A 416 -8.11 8.67 26.83
C VAL A 416 -6.91 9.44 26.29
N VAL A 417 -7.18 10.52 25.57
CA VAL A 417 -6.17 11.52 25.16
C VAL A 417 -6.29 12.72 26.07
N ARG A 418 -5.25 12.97 26.88
CA ARG A 418 -5.24 14.01 27.91
C ARG A 418 -4.30 15.15 27.53
N ARG A 419 -4.76 16.38 27.67
CA ARG A 419 -3.90 17.56 27.61
C ARG A 419 -3.11 17.70 28.89
N PHE A 420 -1.79 17.55 28.85
CA PHE A 420 -0.92 17.82 29.99
C PHE A 420 -0.54 19.31 30.03
N SER A 421 0.09 19.84 28.97
CA SER A 421 0.49 21.21 28.85
C SER A 421 0.48 21.65 27.38
N ALA A 422 -0.67 22.11 26.90
CA ALA A 422 -0.82 22.59 25.53
C ALA A 422 -1.74 23.79 25.46
N ASN A 423 -1.42 24.74 24.58
CA ASN A 423 -2.19 25.96 24.34
C ASN A 423 -2.91 25.97 22.98
N THR A 424 -2.81 24.87 22.23
CA THR A 424 -3.50 24.66 20.95
C THR A 424 -4.35 23.38 20.98
N ASN A 425 -5.23 23.24 20.00
CA ASN A 425 -6.04 22.05 19.77
C ASN A 425 -5.62 21.41 18.44
N PRO A 426 -4.52 20.67 18.39
CA PRO A 426 -4.02 20.09 17.16
C PRO A 426 -4.95 18.99 16.66
N PHE A 427 -4.90 18.71 15.36
CA PHE A 427 -5.43 17.48 14.80
C PHE A 427 -4.56 16.32 15.28
N PHE A 428 -5.17 15.18 15.64
CA PHE A 428 -4.44 13.99 16.07
C PHE A 428 -4.98 12.73 15.44
N ASP A 429 -4.11 11.73 15.35
CA ASP A 429 -4.42 10.35 14.95
C ASP A 429 -4.16 9.40 16.11
N LEU A 430 -5.06 8.45 16.29
CA LEU A 430 -4.98 7.37 17.28
C LEU A 430 -5.14 6.01 16.58
N PHE A 431 -4.22 5.08 16.84
CA PHE A 431 -4.25 3.71 16.32
C PHE A 431 -4.18 2.68 17.46
N ILE A 432 -4.82 1.50 17.26
CA ILE A 432 -4.67 0.32 18.12
C ILE A 432 -4.20 -0.89 17.29
N ILE A 433 -3.20 -1.68 17.83
CA ILE A 433 -2.56 -2.79 17.11
C ILE A 433 -2.09 -3.91 18.06
N PRO A 434 -2.30 -5.20 17.68
CA PRO A 434 -3.47 -5.63 16.94
C PRO A 434 -4.68 -5.23 17.74
N GLY A 435 -5.87 -5.18 17.19
CA GLY A 435 -6.96 -4.77 18.04
C GLY A 435 -8.34 -5.01 17.47
N PRO A 436 -9.34 -4.96 18.34
CA PRO A 436 -10.73 -4.83 17.94
C PRO A 436 -10.95 -3.45 17.29
N ASN A 437 -12.09 -3.31 16.65
CA ASN A 437 -12.52 -2.01 16.14
C ASN A 437 -12.73 -1.03 17.31
N LEU A 438 -12.37 0.24 17.07
CA LEU A 438 -12.66 1.32 18.02
C LEU A 438 -14.17 1.57 18.09
N GLU A 439 -14.67 1.99 19.24
CA GLU A 439 -16.06 2.48 19.38
C GLU A 439 -16.29 3.71 18.49
N HIS A 440 -15.43 4.70 18.64
CA HIS A 440 -15.37 5.87 17.77
C HIS A 440 -14.25 5.64 16.76
N GLN A 441 -14.61 5.39 15.50
CA GLN A 441 -13.65 5.12 14.42
C GLN A 441 -13.82 6.14 13.31
N VAL A 442 -12.69 6.53 12.70
CA VAL A 442 -12.61 7.38 11.51
C VAL A 442 -11.68 6.69 10.53
N ALA A 443 -12.25 6.16 9.44
CA ALA A 443 -11.47 5.45 8.45
C ALA A 443 -10.59 6.38 7.60
N ASP A 444 -11.02 7.62 7.39
CA ASP A 444 -10.26 8.65 6.68
C ASP A 444 -8.93 8.95 7.40
N GLY A 445 -7.84 8.98 6.65
CA GLY A 445 -6.51 9.23 7.18
C GLY A 445 -5.81 8.00 7.77
N SER A 446 -6.41 6.82 7.69
CA SER A 446 -5.89 5.58 8.31
C SER A 446 -4.72 4.94 7.56
N VAL A 447 -4.28 5.46 6.41
CA VAL A 447 -3.12 4.93 5.69
C VAL A 447 -1.86 5.03 6.56
N THR A 448 -1.21 3.87 6.74
CA THR A 448 -0.06 3.73 7.64
C THR A 448 1.26 4.15 6.97
N GLU A 449 2.30 4.34 7.78
CA GLU A 449 3.62 4.69 7.29
C GLU A 449 4.42 3.44 6.89
N PRO A 450 5.23 3.51 5.82
CA PRO A 450 5.45 4.63 4.91
C PRO A 450 4.51 4.66 3.70
N GLY A 451 3.39 3.92 3.67
CA GLY A 451 2.38 3.95 2.61
C GLY A 451 1.80 5.35 2.37
N SER A 452 1.72 6.19 3.43
CA SER A 452 1.31 7.60 3.36
C SER A 452 2.29 8.50 2.58
N SER A 453 3.54 8.04 2.37
CA SER A 453 4.56 8.81 1.65
C SER A 453 4.19 9.05 0.18
N PRO A 454 4.47 10.25 -0.39
CA PRO A 454 4.32 10.48 -1.83
C PRO A 454 5.31 9.67 -2.68
N HIS A 455 6.30 9.07 -2.05
CA HIS A 455 7.35 8.30 -2.70
C HIS A 455 7.12 6.78 -2.67
N ALA A 456 6.17 6.30 -1.87
CA ALA A 456 5.67 4.93 -1.88
C ALA A 456 4.45 4.81 -2.80
N MET A 457 4.28 3.65 -3.42
CA MET A 457 3.04 3.24 -4.07
C MET A 457 2.26 2.37 -3.08
N ALA A 458 1.20 2.92 -2.50
CA ALA A 458 0.39 2.24 -1.49
C ALA A 458 -0.74 1.43 -2.13
N ALA A 459 -0.92 0.19 -1.70
CA ALA A 459 -1.93 -0.73 -2.20
C ALA A 459 -3.07 -0.94 -1.18
N ALA A 460 -4.31 -0.60 -1.56
CA ALA A 460 -5.52 -1.01 -0.85
C ALA A 460 -5.87 -2.47 -1.13
N ALA A 461 -6.67 -3.08 -0.26
CA ALA A 461 -7.13 -4.45 -0.40
C ALA A 461 -8.56 -4.53 -0.95
N ILE A 462 -8.73 -5.26 -2.05
CA ILE A 462 -10.03 -5.66 -2.58
C ILE A 462 -10.14 -7.18 -2.62
N CYS A 463 -11.33 -7.73 -2.38
CA CYS A 463 -11.54 -9.14 -2.63
C CYS A 463 -11.47 -9.45 -4.13
N TRP A 464 -10.58 -10.37 -4.51
CA TRP A 464 -10.30 -10.70 -5.91
C TRP A 464 -11.54 -11.15 -6.69
N GLN A 465 -12.52 -11.77 -6.01
CA GLN A 465 -13.66 -12.41 -6.64
C GLN A 465 -14.78 -11.44 -7.02
N ASN A 466 -14.96 -10.36 -6.23
CA ASN A 466 -16.11 -9.45 -6.41
C ASN A 466 -15.74 -7.97 -6.38
N ASP A 467 -14.46 -7.65 -6.34
CA ASP A 467 -13.89 -6.29 -6.33
C ASP A 467 -14.34 -5.41 -5.14
N ARG A 468 -15.00 -6.00 -4.13
CA ARG A 468 -15.37 -5.30 -2.91
C ARG A 468 -14.11 -4.92 -2.12
N ARG A 469 -14.02 -3.65 -1.69
CA ARG A 469 -12.98 -3.21 -0.76
C ARG A 469 -13.18 -3.90 0.59
N GLU A 470 -12.11 -4.39 1.17
CA GLU A 470 -12.11 -4.93 2.53
C GLU A 470 -12.32 -3.82 3.55
N ASP A 471 -13.19 -4.03 4.56
CA ASP A 471 -13.59 -3.00 5.53
C ASP A 471 -12.41 -2.50 6.37
N TYR A 472 -11.42 -3.37 6.61
CA TYR A 472 -10.20 -3.00 7.32
C TYR A 472 -9.22 -2.18 6.48
N SER A 473 -9.34 -2.20 5.14
CA SER A 473 -8.37 -1.56 4.25
C SER A 473 -8.29 -0.06 4.52
N SER A 474 -7.11 0.38 4.93
CA SER A 474 -6.83 1.79 5.23
C SER A 474 -7.07 2.69 4.03
N GLN A 475 -7.54 3.90 4.28
CA GLN A 475 -7.92 4.87 3.26
C GLN A 475 -7.39 6.27 3.56
N GLY A 476 -7.31 7.08 2.52
CA GLY A 476 -6.94 8.49 2.59
C GLY A 476 -8.12 9.39 2.99
N PRO A 477 -7.93 10.70 2.84
CA PRO A 477 -6.72 11.36 2.36
C PRO A 477 -5.60 11.34 3.42
N THR A 478 -4.34 11.60 3.01
CA THR A 478 -3.29 11.92 3.98
C THR A 478 -3.59 13.26 4.67
N ILE A 479 -2.92 13.56 5.78
CA ILE A 479 -3.17 14.79 6.55
C ILE A 479 -2.92 16.06 5.73
N ASP A 480 -2.09 16.01 4.70
CA ASP A 480 -1.83 17.09 3.74
C ASP A 480 -2.81 17.08 2.53
N GLY A 481 -3.84 16.23 2.56
CA GLY A 481 -4.93 16.19 1.58
C GLY A 481 -4.64 15.39 0.30
N ARG A 482 -3.51 14.67 0.21
CA ARG A 482 -3.22 13.83 -0.96
C ARG A 482 -4.08 12.58 -0.96
N THR A 483 -4.52 12.19 -2.16
CA THR A 483 -5.21 10.91 -2.37
C THR A 483 -4.25 9.74 -2.10
N LYS A 484 -4.68 8.83 -1.24
CA LYS A 484 -4.11 7.52 -0.94
C LYS A 484 -5.26 6.55 -0.64
N PRO A 485 -5.11 5.25 -0.92
CA PRO A 485 -3.96 4.56 -1.54
C PRO A 485 -3.72 5.00 -3.00
N ASP A 486 -2.69 4.45 -3.65
CA ASP A 486 -2.40 4.76 -5.06
C ASP A 486 -3.18 3.84 -6.01
N ILE A 487 -3.37 2.57 -5.62
CA ILE A 487 -4.06 1.53 -6.39
C ILE A 487 -4.67 0.51 -5.43
N ALA A 488 -5.64 -0.28 -5.90
CA ALA A 488 -6.18 -1.43 -5.18
C ALA A 488 -5.64 -2.75 -5.76
N GLY A 489 -5.03 -3.57 -4.91
CA GLY A 489 -4.55 -4.90 -5.26
C GLY A 489 -5.48 -6.00 -4.76
N GLN A 490 -5.36 -7.18 -5.36
CA GLN A 490 -6.13 -8.36 -4.99
C GLN A 490 -5.76 -8.84 -3.58
N SER A 491 -6.76 -9.30 -2.86
CA SER A 491 -6.70 -9.83 -1.51
C SER A 491 -7.64 -11.02 -1.36
N VAL A 492 -7.57 -11.76 -0.26
CA VAL A 492 -8.41 -12.93 0.03
C VAL A 492 -8.23 -14.05 -1.01
N VAL A 493 -7.03 -14.39 -1.30
CA VAL A 493 -6.69 -15.40 -2.34
C VAL A 493 -5.96 -16.60 -1.71
N SER A 494 -5.89 -17.78 -2.31
CA SER A 494 -5.19 -18.97 -1.77
C SER A 494 -3.67 -18.80 -1.73
N SER A 495 -2.97 -19.42 -0.80
CA SER A 495 -1.52 -19.56 -0.82
C SER A 495 -1.07 -20.84 -0.15
N ALA A 496 0.15 -21.23 -0.44
CA ALA A 496 0.74 -22.39 0.18
C ALA A 496 0.97 -22.17 1.69
N THR A 497 1.26 -20.94 2.14
CA THR A 497 1.52 -20.63 3.54
C THR A 497 0.23 -20.58 4.38
N TYR A 498 -0.83 -19.94 3.89
CA TYR A 498 -2.04 -19.69 4.68
C TYR A 498 -3.28 -20.48 4.23
N GLY A 499 -3.14 -21.34 3.23
CA GLY A 499 -4.21 -22.22 2.78
C GLY A 499 -5.14 -21.60 1.73
N ALA A 500 -6.32 -22.20 1.59
CA ALA A 500 -7.23 -21.91 0.50
C ALA A 500 -8.14 -20.70 0.76
N PHE A 501 -8.47 -19.97 -0.31
CA PHE A 501 -9.61 -19.05 -0.36
C PHE A 501 -10.91 -19.75 0.07
N ILE A 502 -11.78 -19.07 0.79
CA ILE A 502 -13.08 -19.58 1.21
C ILE A 502 -14.22 -18.81 0.53
N SER A 503 -14.31 -17.51 0.76
CA SER A 503 -15.42 -16.70 0.23
C SER A 503 -15.17 -15.19 0.28
N CYS A 504 -15.90 -14.45 -0.57
CA CYS A 504 -16.01 -13.00 -0.51
C CYS A 504 -17.49 -12.63 -0.30
N PRO A 505 -17.95 -12.52 0.95
CA PRO A 505 -19.31 -12.12 1.23
C PRO A 505 -19.61 -10.69 0.72
N PRO A 506 -20.82 -10.41 0.20
CA PRO A 506 -21.16 -9.07 -0.33
C PRO A 506 -21.14 -7.95 0.72
N SER A 507 -21.32 -8.29 2.00
CA SER A 507 -21.50 -7.34 3.11
C SER A 507 -20.49 -7.51 4.25
N ALA A 508 -19.43 -8.30 4.08
CA ALA A 508 -18.40 -8.54 5.08
C ALA A 508 -17.04 -8.76 4.43
N ASN A 509 -15.97 -8.72 5.21
CA ASN A 509 -14.64 -9.03 4.74
C ASN A 509 -14.54 -10.46 4.20
N GLY A 510 -13.66 -10.66 3.23
CA GLY A 510 -13.37 -11.96 2.67
C GLY A 510 -12.77 -12.93 3.70
N GLN A 511 -12.89 -14.22 3.45
CA GLN A 511 -12.51 -15.28 4.38
C GLN A 511 -11.60 -16.31 3.71
N GLY A 512 -10.68 -16.84 4.50
CA GLY A 512 -9.71 -17.84 4.09
C GLY A 512 -8.57 -17.27 3.26
N GLY A 513 -7.59 -18.10 3.03
CA GLY A 513 -6.39 -17.68 2.34
C GLY A 513 -5.70 -16.49 2.99
N PHE A 514 -5.01 -15.68 2.19
CA PHE A 514 -4.35 -14.43 2.57
C PHE A 514 -5.26 -13.22 2.30
N ASN A 515 -5.63 -12.52 3.28
CA ASN A 515 -6.37 -11.28 3.14
C ASN A 515 -5.55 -10.12 3.75
N GLY A 516 -5.88 -8.92 3.45
CA GLY A 516 -5.12 -7.77 3.92
C GLY A 516 -4.48 -6.96 2.79
N THR A 517 -4.12 -5.74 3.10
CA THR A 517 -3.29 -4.92 2.21
C THR A 517 -1.91 -5.53 2.02
N SER A 518 -1.55 -6.51 2.88
CA SER A 518 -0.34 -7.32 2.75
C SER A 518 -0.36 -8.28 1.57
N ALA A 519 -1.53 -8.79 1.18
CA ALA A 519 -1.68 -9.54 -0.06
C ALA A 519 -1.74 -8.60 -1.26
N ALA A 520 -2.39 -7.45 -1.13
CA ALA A 520 -2.53 -6.47 -2.19
C ALA A 520 -1.18 -5.90 -2.67
N ALA A 521 -0.30 -5.54 -1.76
CA ALA A 521 1.00 -4.94 -2.10
C ALA A 521 1.90 -5.85 -2.94
N PRO A 522 2.08 -7.15 -2.64
CA PRO A 522 2.88 -8.03 -3.48
C PRO A 522 2.29 -8.28 -4.87
N HIS A 523 0.96 -8.27 -5.04
CA HIS A 523 0.35 -8.28 -6.37
C HIS A 523 0.77 -7.05 -7.20
N VAL A 524 0.74 -5.87 -6.59
CA VAL A 524 1.20 -4.63 -7.24
C VAL A 524 2.70 -4.67 -7.51
N GLY A 525 3.50 -5.19 -6.56
CA GLY A 525 4.94 -5.33 -6.71
C GLY A 525 5.35 -6.29 -7.82
N GLY A 526 4.70 -7.45 -7.90
CA GLY A 526 4.90 -8.41 -8.98
C GLY A 526 4.45 -7.87 -10.34
N ALA A 527 3.30 -7.17 -10.40
CA ALA A 527 2.86 -6.46 -11.60
C ALA A 527 3.89 -5.40 -12.03
N ALA A 528 4.45 -4.65 -11.10
CA ALA A 528 5.54 -3.70 -11.38
C ALA A 528 6.78 -4.39 -11.95
N ALA A 529 7.10 -5.60 -11.49
CA ALA A 529 8.20 -6.39 -12.03
C ALA A 529 7.94 -6.84 -13.47
N LEU A 530 6.73 -7.24 -13.80
CA LEU A 530 6.34 -7.53 -15.19
C LEU A 530 6.50 -6.30 -16.08
N VAL A 531 6.01 -5.14 -15.61
CA VAL A 531 6.13 -3.86 -16.36
C VAL A 531 7.61 -3.48 -16.54
N LYS A 532 8.44 -3.60 -15.50
CA LYS A 532 9.88 -3.30 -15.56
C LYS A 532 10.63 -4.24 -16.50
N SER A 533 10.27 -5.54 -16.51
CA SER A 533 10.82 -6.53 -17.42
C SER A 533 10.54 -6.20 -18.89
N ALA A 534 9.29 -5.81 -19.19
CA ALA A 534 8.88 -5.41 -20.53
C ALA A 534 9.44 -4.05 -20.95
N ASN A 535 9.73 -3.16 -20.00
CA ASN A 535 10.21 -1.80 -20.23
C ASN A 535 11.41 -1.49 -19.32
N PRO A 536 12.62 -2.02 -19.63
CA PRO A 536 13.78 -1.92 -18.73
C PRO A 536 14.23 -0.49 -18.41
N SER A 537 13.92 0.47 -19.28
CA SER A 537 14.25 1.90 -19.09
C SER A 537 13.27 2.66 -18.20
N PHE A 538 12.09 2.08 -17.89
CA PHE A 538 11.08 2.78 -17.09
C PHE A 538 11.62 3.12 -15.70
N THR A 539 11.43 4.38 -15.33
CA THR A 539 11.67 4.88 -13.97
C THR A 539 10.54 4.41 -13.03
N PRO A 540 10.73 4.47 -11.72
CA PRO A 540 9.66 4.17 -10.75
C PRO A 540 8.38 4.96 -11.01
N ALA A 541 8.48 6.23 -11.41
CA ALA A 541 7.32 7.06 -11.73
C ALA A 541 6.57 6.56 -12.98
N GLN A 542 7.30 6.12 -14.01
CA GLN A 542 6.70 5.57 -15.22
C GLN A 542 6.04 4.20 -14.99
N ILE A 543 6.63 3.35 -14.14
CA ILE A 543 6.00 2.07 -13.75
C ILE A 543 4.70 2.35 -12.99
N GLN A 544 4.72 3.23 -12.00
CA GLN A 544 3.53 3.63 -11.24
C GLN A 544 2.45 4.19 -12.16
N ALA A 545 2.79 5.16 -13.01
CA ALA A 545 1.84 5.75 -13.96
C ALA A 545 1.27 4.72 -14.95
N PHE A 546 2.05 3.72 -15.35
CA PHE A 546 1.59 2.63 -16.20
C PHE A 546 0.55 1.77 -15.50
N LEU A 547 0.79 1.39 -14.23
CA LEU A 547 -0.14 0.58 -13.44
C LEU A 547 -1.41 1.36 -13.11
N GLU A 548 -1.28 2.60 -12.65
CA GLU A 548 -2.43 3.48 -12.36
C GLU A 548 -3.26 3.77 -13.63
N GLY A 549 -2.62 3.99 -14.77
CA GLY A 549 -3.30 4.28 -16.03
C GLY A 549 -4.03 3.09 -16.67
N ARG A 550 -3.76 1.87 -16.19
CA ARG A 550 -4.44 0.64 -16.64
C ARG A 550 -5.40 0.07 -15.59
N ALA A 551 -5.41 0.63 -14.39
CA ALA A 551 -6.32 0.20 -13.34
C ALA A 551 -7.78 0.34 -13.80
N THR A 552 -8.61 -0.63 -13.40
CA THR A 552 -10.06 -0.54 -13.60
C THR A 552 -10.64 0.35 -12.50
N ASP A 553 -11.20 1.48 -12.88
CA ASP A 553 -11.80 2.44 -11.95
C ASP A 553 -12.88 1.79 -11.09
N LEU A 554 -12.81 1.97 -9.78
CA LEU A 554 -13.75 1.44 -8.79
C LEU A 554 -14.13 2.55 -7.80
N GLY A 555 -15.36 2.53 -7.33
CA GLY A 555 -15.86 3.50 -6.35
C GLY A 555 -16.22 4.85 -6.97
N PRO A 556 -15.89 5.97 -6.32
CA PRO A 556 -16.03 7.31 -6.90
C PRO A 556 -15.17 7.46 -8.15
N GLY A 557 -15.71 8.08 -9.21
CA GLY A 557 -15.03 8.16 -10.50
C GLY A 557 -13.66 8.86 -10.45
N GLY A 558 -12.63 8.23 -11.03
CA GLY A 558 -11.25 8.66 -11.04
C GLY A 558 -10.46 8.23 -9.79
N LYS A 559 -9.24 8.75 -9.60
CA LYS A 559 -8.40 8.39 -8.45
C LYS A 559 -9.00 8.91 -7.14
N ASP A 560 -9.36 8.02 -6.23
CA ASP A 560 -10.06 8.30 -4.97
C ASP A 560 -9.32 7.76 -3.72
N ASN A 561 -9.84 8.07 -2.52
CA ASN A 561 -9.24 7.70 -1.25
C ASN A 561 -9.54 6.27 -0.79
N LEU A 562 -10.35 5.50 -1.52
CA LEU A 562 -10.76 4.14 -1.18
C LEU A 562 -9.98 3.10 -2.00
N PHE A 563 -9.87 3.33 -3.31
CA PHE A 563 -9.32 2.40 -4.29
C PHE A 563 -8.07 2.94 -5.01
N GLY A 564 -7.68 4.20 -4.75
CA GLY A 564 -6.67 4.87 -5.56
C GLY A 564 -7.12 5.03 -7.00
N ALA A 565 -6.29 4.64 -7.96
CA ALA A 565 -6.64 4.62 -9.39
C ALA A 565 -7.62 3.48 -9.76
N GLY A 566 -8.00 2.63 -8.80
CA GLY A 566 -8.87 1.48 -9.00
C GLY A 566 -8.16 0.14 -8.88
N LYS A 567 -8.82 -0.93 -9.33
CA LYS A 567 -8.33 -2.30 -9.30
C LYS A 567 -7.11 -2.48 -10.20
N LEU A 568 -6.06 -3.08 -9.68
CA LEU A 568 -4.89 -3.51 -10.44
C LEU A 568 -5.31 -4.37 -11.63
N GLN A 569 -5.01 -3.90 -12.84
CA GLN A 569 -5.25 -4.58 -14.09
C GLN A 569 -4.11 -4.31 -15.08
N LEU A 570 -3.42 -5.35 -15.50
CA LEU A 570 -2.30 -5.21 -16.42
C LEU A 570 -2.73 -5.06 -17.89
N GLY A 571 -3.92 -5.59 -18.23
CA GLY A 571 -4.41 -5.61 -19.62
C GLY A 571 -3.48 -6.41 -20.53
N GLU A 572 -3.39 -6.01 -21.80
CA GLU A 572 -2.52 -6.67 -22.77
C GLU A 572 -1.04 -6.53 -22.42
N ALA A 573 -0.31 -7.64 -22.57
CA ALA A 573 1.15 -7.61 -22.47
C ALA A 573 1.77 -6.78 -23.59
N PRO A 574 2.80 -5.97 -23.31
CA PRO A 574 3.61 -5.39 -24.36
C PRO A 574 4.25 -6.53 -25.16
N LEU A 575 4.05 -6.54 -26.44
CA LEU A 575 4.68 -7.54 -27.28
C LEU A 575 6.20 -7.32 -27.31
N PRO A 576 7.00 -8.39 -27.21
CA PRO A 576 8.45 -8.31 -27.36
C PRO A 576 8.83 -7.58 -28.66
N PRO A 577 10.00 -6.94 -28.74
CA PRO A 577 10.44 -6.30 -29.96
C PRO A 577 10.38 -7.26 -31.16
N VAL A 578 9.84 -6.80 -32.27
CA VAL A 578 9.87 -7.55 -33.52
C VAL A 578 11.12 -7.19 -34.30
N THR A 579 11.81 -8.20 -34.84
CA THR A 579 12.93 -7.96 -35.73
C THR A 579 12.42 -7.58 -37.11
N CYS A 580 12.60 -6.32 -37.49
CA CYS A 580 12.13 -5.77 -38.76
C CYS A 580 13.23 -5.65 -39.82
N SER A 581 14.43 -6.20 -39.58
CA SER A 581 15.52 -6.26 -40.56
C SER A 581 16.21 -7.63 -40.56
N PRO A 582 16.05 -8.45 -41.61
CA PRO A 582 15.20 -8.21 -42.76
C PRO A 582 13.72 -8.18 -42.37
N ARG A 583 12.95 -7.34 -43.05
CA ARG A 583 11.52 -7.20 -42.74
C ARG A 583 10.77 -8.51 -43.03
N PRO A 584 9.98 -9.07 -42.09
CA PRO A 584 9.20 -10.28 -42.32
C PRO A 584 8.17 -10.05 -43.43
N PRO A 585 7.99 -11.01 -44.35
CA PRO A 585 7.04 -10.85 -45.45
C PRO A 585 5.58 -10.94 -44.98
N VAL A 586 4.71 -10.12 -45.60
CA VAL A 586 3.26 -10.34 -45.60
C VAL A 586 2.91 -11.23 -46.76
N THR A 587 2.30 -12.37 -46.50
CA THR A 587 1.87 -13.30 -47.55
C THR A 587 0.39 -13.19 -47.84
N LEU A 588 0.02 -13.32 -49.09
CA LEU A 588 -1.37 -13.28 -49.58
C LEU A 588 -1.72 -14.60 -50.26
N GLN A 589 -2.83 -15.16 -49.85
CA GLN A 589 -3.43 -16.32 -50.55
C GLN A 589 -4.82 -15.92 -51.02
N THR A 590 -5.12 -16.22 -52.27
CA THR A 590 -6.41 -15.92 -52.88
C THR A 590 -7.15 -17.20 -53.26
N SER A 591 -8.46 -17.23 -53.03
CA SER A 591 -9.34 -18.29 -53.46
C SER A 591 -10.65 -17.72 -54.02
N ILE A 592 -11.27 -18.42 -54.98
CA ILE A 592 -12.53 -17.99 -55.59
C ILE A 592 -13.65 -18.89 -55.08
N ASN A 593 -14.73 -18.31 -54.58
CA ASN A 593 -15.91 -19.02 -54.15
C ASN A 593 -17.18 -18.20 -54.53
N GLY A 594 -18.05 -18.78 -55.41
CA GLY A 594 -19.34 -18.20 -55.73
C GLY A 594 -19.31 -16.77 -56.30
N GLY A 595 -18.30 -16.42 -57.10
CA GLY A 595 -18.12 -15.07 -57.67
C GLY A 595 -17.52 -14.03 -56.72
N ARG A 596 -17.07 -14.47 -55.55
CA ARG A 596 -16.28 -13.69 -54.59
C ARG A 596 -14.85 -14.17 -54.55
N GLN A 597 -13.91 -13.30 -54.38
CA GLN A 597 -12.52 -13.64 -54.13
C GLN A 597 -12.19 -13.43 -52.66
N ALA A 598 -11.84 -14.50 -51.95
CA ALA A 598 -11.28 -14.45 -50.62
C ALA A 598 -9.79 -14.11 -50.69
N VAL A 599 -9.35 -13.26 -49.81
CA VAL A 599 -7.93 -12.88 -49.64
C VAL A 599 -7.54 -13.16 -48.21
N LEU A 600 -6.72 -14.17 -47.99
CA LEU A 600 -6.10 -14.47 -46.70
C LEU A 600 -4.77 -13.67 -46.62
N VAL A 601 -4.68 -12.80 -45.65
CA VAL A 601 -3.50 -12.03 -45.33
C VAL A 601 -2.83 -12.63 -44.09
N THR A 602 -1.56 -13.01 -44.22
CA THR A 602 -0.79 -13.58 -43.10
C THR A 602 0.51 -12.80 -42.94
N VAL A 603 0.78 -12.37 -41.74
CA VAL A 603 2.08 -11.77 -41.35
C VAL A 603 2.95 -12.86 -40.74
N THR A 604 4.23 -12.86 -41.09
CA THR A 604 5.22 -13.80 -40.59
C THR A 604 6.28 -13.10 -39.74
N GLY A 605 7.08 -13.88 -39.03
CA GLY A 605 8.12 -13.37 -38.12
C GLY A 605 7.79 -13.57 -36.63
N THR A 606 8.83 -13.81 -35.86
CA THR A 606 8.71 -13.98 -34.42
C THR A 606 8.16 -12.69 -33.80
N ASN A 607 7.09 -12.79 -33.02
CA ASN A 607 6.41 -11.67 -32.36
C ASN A 607 5.79 -10.62 -33.30
N ASN A 608 5.66 -10.90 -34.61
CA ASN A 608 4.95 -10.04 -35.54
C ASN A 608 3.46 -10.34 -35.54
N ARG A 609 2.63 -9.31 -35.73
CA ARG A 609 1.17 -9.42 -35.84
C ARG A 609 0.61 -8.40 -36.81
N LEU A 610 -0.54 -8.71 -37.36
CA LEU A 610 -1.32 -7.78 -38.16
C LEU A 610 -1.98 -6.73 -37.25
N LEU A 611 -1.85 -5.47 -37.59
CA LEU A 611 -2.45 -4.34 -36.84
C LEU A 611 -3.70 -3.81 -37.55
N SER A 612 -3.66 -3.68 -38.87
CA SER A 612 -4.80 -3.16 -39.64
C SER A 612 -4.73 -3.50 -41.10
N LEU A 613 -5.88 -3.42 -41.76
CA LEU A 613 -6.02 -3.39 -43.21
C LEU A 613 -6.68 -2.05 -43.61
N ALA A 614 -6.00 -1.25 -44.40
CA ALA A 614 -6.54 0.00 -44.96
C ALA A 614 -6.74 -0.14 -46.47
N PHE A 615 -7.91 0.17 -46.96
CA PHE A 615 -8.29 0.01 -48.34
C PHE A 615 -8.45 1.36 -49.05
N GLY A 616 -8.00 1.45 -50.32
CA GLY A 616 -8.25 2.59 -51.16
C GLY A 616 -7.28 3.78 -51.01
N SER A 617 -6.07 3.57 -50.45
CA SER A 617 -5.03 4.62 -50.44
C SER A 617 -4.30 4.67 -51.79
N GLY A 618 -4.77 5.50 -52.70
CA GLY A 618 -4.14 5.74 -53.98
C GLY A 618 -5.16 6.34 -55.00
N SER A 619 -4.68 7.07 -55.98
CA SER A 619 -5.47 7.91 -56.91
C SER A 619 -6.42 7.16 -57.86
N ARG A 620 -6.73 5.91 -57.61
CA ARG A 620 -7.73 5.15 -58.40
C ARG A 620 -8.50 4.19 -57.49
N THR A 621 -9.61 4.60 -56.97
CA THR A 621 -10.61 3.75 -56.33
C THR A 621 -11.37 3.01 -57.43
N PRO A 622 -11.43 1.63 -57.42
CA PRO A 622 -12.29 0.90 -58.37
C PRO A 622 -13.75 1.14 -58.00
N VAL A 623 -14.50 1.73 -58.90
CA VAL A 623 -15.90 2.17 -58.71
C VAL A 623 -16.89 0.99 -58.53
N ASN A 624 -16.44 -0.26 -58.72
CA ASN A 624 -17.29 -1.43 -58.89
C ASN A 624 -16.94 -2.64 -57.97
N ALA A 625 -16.33 -2.43 -56.81
CA ALA A 625 -16.05 -3.48 -55.84
C ALA A 625 -16.71 -3.23 -54.48
N LEU A 626 -17.24 -4.30 -53.89
CA LEU A 626 -17.64 -4.36 -52.49
C LEU A 626 -16.63 -5.19 -51.71
N LEU A 627 -16.30 -4.75 -50.51
CA LEU A 627 -15.42 -5.41 -49.58
C LEU A 627 -16.24 -5.96 -48.41
N ASP A 628 -16.19 -7.27 -48.17
CA ASP A 628 -16.68 -7.84 -46.92
C ASP A 628 -15.48 -7.95 -45.97
N LEU A 629 -15.47 -7.11 -44.93
CA LEU A 629 -14.38 -7.01 -43.94
C LEU A 629 -14.44 -8.17 -42.94
N PRO A 630 -13.33 -8.47 -42.24
CA PRO A 630 -13.27 -9.55 -41.26
C PRO A 630 -14.28 -9.40 -40.11
N ASP A 631 -14.69 -8.18 -39.76
CA ASP A 631 -15.67 -7.88 -38.74
C ASP A 631 -17.14 -7.89 -39.22
N GLY A 632 -17.37 -8.38 -40.43
CA GLY A 632 -18.71 -8.48 -41.02
C GLY A 632 -19.25 -7.21 -41.66
N ARG A 633 -18.54 -6.08 -41.56
CA ARG A 633 -18.95 -4.86 -42.25
C ARG A 633 -18.77 -4.97 -43.76
N ILE A 634 -19.69 -4.39 -44.51
CA ILE A 634 -19.57 -4.26 -45.95
C ILE A 634 -19.10 -2.87 -46.28
N GLY A 635 -17.86 -2.73 -46.82
CA GLY A 635 -17.25 -1.47 -47.18
C GLY A 635 -17.38 -1.20 -48.70
N LEU A 636 -17.69 0.04 -49.06
CA LEU A 636 -17.43 0.52 -50.43
C LEU A 636 -15.96 0.93 -50.53
N THR A 637 -15.33 0.68 -51.66
CA THR A 637 -14.00 1.15 -51.95
C THR A 637 -13.93 2.69 -51.75
N GLY A 638 -13.18 3.12 -50.75
CA GLY A 638 -13.03 4.56 -50.47
C GLY A 638 -12.16 4.82 -49.30
N THR A 639 -12.40 4.26 -48.11
CA THR A 639 -11.56 4.42 -46.92
C THR A 639 -11.92 3.49 -45.76
N PRO A 640 -12.42 2.26 -45.93
CA PRO A 640 -12.62 1.42 -44.77
C PRO A 640 -11.24 1.01 -44.22
N VAL A 641 -11.05 1.23 -42.91
CA VAL A 641 -9.94 0.68 -42.16
C VAL A 641 -10.53 -0.38 -41.22
N TRP A 642 -9.97 -1.57 -41.28
CA TRP A 642 -10.21 -2.62 -40.30
C TRP A 642 -9.02 -2.69 -39.36
N THR A 643 -9.28 -2.70 -38.06
CA THR A 643 -8.27 -2.84 -37.01
C THR A 643 -8.31 -4.28 -36.52
N ALA A 644 -7.16 -4.91 -36.40
CA ALA A 644 -7.05 -6.30 -35.97
C ALA A 644 -7.19 -6.42 -34.46
N ASP A 645 -7.83 -7.48 -34.00
CA ASP A 645 -7.84 -7.86 -32.60
C ASP A 645 -6.42 -8.23 -32.12
N PRO A 646 -6.15 -8.08 -30.81
CA PRO A 646 -4.87 -8.44 -30.22
C PRO A 646 -4.43 -9.87 -30.58
N GLY A 647 -3.16 -10.03 -30.97
CA GLY A 647 -2.58 -11.33 -31.32
C GLY A 647 -2.89 -11.83 -32.72
N THR A 648 -3.66 -11.12 -33.55
CA THR A 648 -3.99 -11.52 -34.91
C THR A 648 -2.73 -11.64 -35.78
N THR A 649 -2.45 -12.82 -36.31
CA THR A 649 -1.37 -13.08 -37.28
C THR A 649 -1.88 -13.30 -38.66
N GLN A 650 -3.16 -13.59 -38.83
CA GLN A 650 -3.83 -13.76 -40.14
C GLN A 650 -5.29 -13.30 -40.10
N THR A 651 -5.80 -12.85 -41.25
CA THR A 651 -7.21 -12.50 -41.41
C THR A 651 -7.65 -12.71 -42.84
N THR A 652 -8.97 -12.81 -43.08
CA THR A 652 -9.55 -12.94 -44.40
C THR A 652 -10.56 -11.85 -44.70
N PHE A 653 -10.46 -11.21 -45.84
CA PHE A 653 -11.52 -10.35 -46.39
C PHE A 653 -11.94 -10.82 -47.75
N TRP A 654 -13.16 -10.41 -48.21
CA TRP A 654 -13.71 -10.83 -49.49
C TRP A 654 -13.87 -9.61 -50.40
N VAL A 655 -13.55 -9.84 -51.70
CA VAL A 655 -13.78 -8.85 -52.77
C VAL A 655 -14.90 -9.39 -53.65
N ARG A 656 -15.95 -8.58 -53.84
CA ARG A 656 -17.06 -8.86 -54.75
C ARG A 656 -17.07 -7.84 -55.85
N ARG A 657 -17.37 -8.25 -57.09
CA ARG A 657 -17.66 -7.35 -58.21
C ARG A 657 -19.11 -6.91 -58.17
N GLN A 658 -19.33 -5.65 -58.49
CA GLN A 658 -20.70 -5.06 -58.66
C GLN A 658 -21.16 -5.07 -60.12
N SER A 659 -20.23 -5.20 -61.10
CA SER A 659 -20.50 -5.23 -62.51
C SER A 659 -19.54 -6.15 -63.27
N PRO A 660 -19.86 -6.60 -64.53
CA PRO A 660 -18.93 -7.43 -65.32
C PRO A 660 -17.60 -6.69 -65.57
N GLY A 661 -16.47 -7.42 -65.41
CA GLY A 661 -15.13 -6.88 -65.63
C GLY A 661 -14.16 -7.27 -64.49
N THR A 662 -12.87 -6.97 -64.66
CA THR A 662 -11.85 -7.18 -63.67
C THR A 662 -11.82 -6.00 -62.70
N VAL A 663 -11.77 -6.28 -61.40
CA VAL A 663 -11.65 -5.23 -60.34
C VAL A 663 -10.35 -5.45 -59.59
N THR A 664 -9.59 -4.40 -59.39
CA THR A 664 -8.34 -4.42 -58.56
C THR A 664 -8.55 -3.52 -57.37
N VAL A 665 -8.29 -4.06 -56.16
CA VAL A 665 -8.44 -3.34 -54.91
C VAL A 665 -7.06 -3.10 -54.32
N PRO A 666 -6.60 -1.85 -54.23
CA PRO A 666 -5.42 -1.50 -53.49
C PRO A 666 -5.71 -1.55 -51.99
N PHE A 667 -4.82 -2.13 -51.22
CA PHE A 667 -4.87 -2.07 -49.76
C PHE A 667 -3.47 -2.04 -49.14
N VAL A 668 -3.40 -1.61 -47.89
CA VAL A 668 -2.18 -1.63 -47.07
C VAL A 668 -2.46 -2.53 -45.88
N ALA A 669 -1.73 -3.62 -45.78
CA ALA A 669 -1.65 -4.43 -44.57
C ALA A 669 -0.59 -3.83 -43.67
N THR A 670 -0.96 -3.41 -42.47
CA THR A 670 -0.04 -2.87 -41.48
C THR A 670 0.25 -3.92 -40.42
N ASP A 671 1.50 -4.26 -40.27
CA ASP A 671 2.03 -5.11 -39.19
C ASP A 671 2.90 -4.28 -38.25
N ARG A 672 3.51 -4.91 -37.26
CA ARG A 672 4.42 -4.21 -36.32
C ARG A 672 5.69 -3.63 -36.95
N CYS A 673 5.99 -4.00 -38.18
CA CYS A 673 7.12 -3.47 -38.96
C CYS A 673 6.70 -2.37 -39.97
N GLY A 674 5.42 -1.99 -39.99
CA GLY A 674 4.88 -0.93 -40.85
C GLY A 674 3.92 -1.42 -41.93
N GLY A 675 3.53 -0.53 -42.85
CA GLY A 675 2.58 -0.84 -43.91
C GLY A 675 3.20 -1.60 -45.10
N TRP A 676 2.46 -2.57 -45.64
CA TRP A 676 2.75 -3.29 -46.88
C TRP A 676 1.68 -2.92 -47.93
N PRO A 677 1.96 -2.05 -48.87
CA PRO A 677 1.03 -1.76 -49.96
C PRO A 677 0.96 -2.94 -50.93
N THR A 678 -0.22 -3.28 -51.32
CA THR A 678 -0.45 -4.37 -52.29
C THR A 678 -1.75 -4.18 -53.11
N LEU A 679 -1.90 -4.96 -54.18
CA LEU A 679 -3.05 -4.96 -55.05
C LEU A 679 -3.64 -6.37 -55.14
N VAL A 680 -4.96 -6.48 -55.06
CA VAL A 680 -5.67 -7.74 -55.28
C VAL A 680 -6.67 -7.57 -56.42
N GLY A 681 -6.61 -8.45 -57.38
CA GLY A 681 -7.53 -8.50 -58.50
C GLY A 681 -8.67 -9.49 -58.30
N ALA A 682 -9.90 -9.14 -58.71
CA ALA A 682 -11.05 -10.03 -58.79
C ALA A 682 -11.67 -10.01 -60.19
N GLY A 683 -11.73 -11.17 -60.86
CA GLY A 683 -12.32 -11.30 -62.19
C GLY A 683 -12.14 -12.69 -62.77
N PRO A 684 -12.87 -13.05 -63.85
CA PRO A 684 -12.67 -14.34 -64.58
C PRO A 684 -11.25 -14.33 -65.18
N GLY A 685 -10.43 -15.31 -64.86
CA GLY A 685 -9.09 -15.49 -65.39
C GLY A 685 -7.93 -14.82 -64.70
N VAL A 686 -8.15 -14.09 -63.58
CA VAL A 686 -7.06 -13.57 -62.75
C VAL A 686 -6.59 -14.71 -61.86
N GLY A 687 -5.53 -15.41 -62.26
CA GLY A 687 -4.75 -16.26 -61.38
C GLY A 687 -4.15 -15.39 -60.26
N GLY A 688 -4.07 -15.96 -59.07
CA GLY A 688 -3.54 -15.22 -57.91
C GLY A 688 -2.14 -14.66 -58.18
N PHE A 689 -1.82 -13.55 -57.54
CA PHE A 689 -0.49 -12.99 -57.52
C PHE A 689 0.49 -13.85 -56.73
#